data_5bc7c8cf161a8dda46571cf80b2fb352
#
_entry.id   5bc7c8cf161a8dda46571cf80b2fb352
#
_cell.length_a   1.000
_cell.length_b   1.000
_cell.length_c   1.000
_cell.angle_alpha   90.00
_cell.angle_beta   90.00
_cell.angle_gamma   90.00
#
_symmetry.space_group_name_H-M   'P 1'
#
loop_
_entity.id
_entity.type
_entity.pdbx_description
1 polymer ?
#
loop_
_entity_poly.entity_id
_entity_poly.type
_entity_poly.pdbx_seq_one_letter_code
_entity_poly.pdbx_strand_id
1 'polypeptide(L)'
;VIWYAEDVHHFAMSMNPDYRYEGGHWGDVAIHVLYQPGDTAAWGGGVAVQRTAKALEWLDGVFGKFAWPQISNVHRIEGGGTEFPMMIHDGSADQGLIVHELGHNYLMGILANNEWREGWLDEGFTSYQTTLFDEANGHFGGAAGDEAFLTGMDLDGTSEPASLQSEYYRDFTSYNISIYSRGEQFFHQLEYLVGGESMHRILRTYYDRWKLKHVDEEAFRDVAEEVSGMDLTGFFAQGLHSTELTDYTIGRKERKKTDSGWSTKVEVVRKSPGRVPVEVWVIGQSDTAAARSVGLAEREWVTVETRSEPKEVLLDPRVRTRDWDMMNNQKKFGFHPLGGRDYDLYLDTYFSTPVHRDEATIGFLPTVWYNDAGGITLGLRSRSDYFGRFEQNQFLVSGGTGWATDEDVLDLDEYVRLRNPVWLRSPGMTQTLDVFNVEGRYGAVLSVERTHRPHLSFGPEREVGLRLRWVVPDDARFLVPGEFEDVGTAELELSAGVRDRQGPWQLGLKGTAGGGLVYNSRGLANATGRNDLDPYFYRATLEGTADRTLSPRWRLGLRGFAGVSAGGDGETAKQRQIYASGADPLERITNPFLRSRGAPLLRPDVYYHMAGGGNLRGYDPTVSMSALVAANLELERTVLDRAQKKLFKRVSLAGFGDAGHAIADEDDPITGRNIEFLADAGAGIRAEHRLGQTSFRHSGRLPVLYQPPRPGSGPAPRRRRVRLPLALQFRSSMVV
;
A
#
# COMPACT_ATOMS: atom_id res chain seq x y z
N VAL A 1 1.13 7.38 52.22
CA VAL A 1 -0.17 7.59 51.58
C VAL A 1 -0.73 6.25 51.19
N ILE A 2 -1.97 5.99 51.52
CA ILE A 2 -2.72 4.76 51.15
C ILE A 2 -3.78 5.21 50.16
N TRP A 3 -3.84 4.53 49.01
CA TRP A 3 -4.85 4.72 47.98
C TRP A 3 -5.83 3.55 48.07
N TYR A 4 -7.11 3.80 47.89
CA TYR A 4 -8.18 2.81 47.91
C TYR A 4 -9.10 3.02 46.68
N ALA A 5 -9.37 1.95 45.96
CA ALA A 5 -10.32 1.92 44.86
C ALA A 5 -11.10 0.60 44.90
N GLU A 6 -12.40 0.67 44.65
CA GLU A 6 -13.30 -0.52 44.57
C GLU A 6 -13.60 -0.81 43.09
N ASP A 7 -13.83 -2.09 42.80
CA ASP A 7 -14.29 -2.59 41.51
C ASP A 7 -13.38 -2.16 40.34
N VAL A 8 -12.07 -2.26 40.55
CA VAL A 8 -11.03 -1.95 39.52
C VAL A 8 -10.13 -3.16 39.34
N HIS A 9 -9.72 -3.42 38.09
CA HIS A 9 -8.81 -4.51 37.74
C HIS A 9 -7.38 -4.03 37.43
N HIS A 10 -7.16 -2.72 37.28
CA HIS A 10 -5.85 -2.09 37.10
C HIS A 10 -5.62 -1.00 38.13
N PHE A 11 -4.36 -0.71 38.38
CA PHE A 11 -3.93 0.44 39.19
C PHE A 11 -2.85 1.19 38.44
N ALA A 12 -3.04 2.49 38.23
CA ALA A 12 -2.06 3.37 37.63
C ALA A 12 -1.72 4.54 38.57
N MET A 13 -0.50 5.02 38.47
CA MET A 13 -0.04 6.17 39.20
C MET A 13 0.84 7.05 38.33
N SER A 14 0.51 8.34 38.27
CA SER A 14 1.31 9.33 37.56
C SER A 14 1.83 10.36 38.54
N MET A 15 3.13 10.65 38.49
CA MET A 15 3.79 11.61 39.38
C MET A 15 4.72 12.53 38.59
N ASN A 16 4.52 13.82 38.74
CA ASN A 16 5.43 14.84 38.25
C ASN A 16 5.34 16.04 39.19
N PRO A 17 6.46 16.54 39.76
CA PRO A 17 6.46 17.66 40.68
C PRO A 17 5.97 18.98 40.05
N ASP A 18 6.00 19.06 38.74
CA ASP A 18 5.65 20.27 37.98
C ASP A 18 4.23 20.25 37.43
N TYR A 19 3.46 19.17 37.63
CA TYR A 19 2.07 19.14 37.18
C TYR A 19 1.26 20.33 37.65
N ARG A 20 0.51 20.91 36.71
CA ARG A 20 -0.60 21.82 37.02
C ARG A 20 -1.85 21.01 37.24
N TYR A 21 -2.65 21.44 38.21
CA TYR A 21 -3.91 20.74 38.55
C TYR A 21 -5.09 21.69 38.36
N GLU A 22 -6.14 21.16 37.74
CA GLU A 22 -7.47 21.79 37.70
C GLU A 22 -8.51 20.73 38.07
N GLY A 23 -9.52 21.12 38.83
CA GLY A 23 -10.61 20.25 39.24
C GLY A 23 -11.96 20.76 38.77
N GLY A 24 -12.89 19.82 38.56
CA GLY A 24 -14.26 20.10 38.22
C GLY A 24 -15.17 18.93 38.58
N HIS A 25 -16.38 18.93 38.07
CA HIS A 25 -17.32 17.83 38.24
C HIS A 25 -18.33 17.76 37.08
N TRP A 26 -18.87 16.58 36.85
CA TRP A 26 -20.03 16.34 36.01
C TRP A 26 -21.03 15.49 36.80
N GLY A 27 -22.20 16.03 37.12
CA GLY A 27 -23.11 15.40 38.09
C GLY A 27 -22.40 15.09 39.41
N ASP A 28 -22.42 13.83 39.83
CA ASP A 28 -21.76 13.33 41.04
C ASP A 28 -20.31 12.89 40.82
N VAL A 29 -19.79 12.96 39.58
CA VAL A 29 -18.45 12.49 39.21
C VAL A 29 -17.46 13.65 39.35
N ALA A 30 -16.45 13.50 40.22
CA ALA A 30 -15.34 14.45 40.32
C ALA A 30 -14.40 14.30 39.13
N ILE A 31 -13.96 15.42 38.54
CA ILE A 31 -13.01 15.48 37.43
C ILE A 31 -11.71 16.09 37.91
N HIS A 32 -10.60 15.38 37.74
CA HIS A 32 -9.25 15.82 38.04
C HIS A 32 -8.43 15.91 36.75
N VAL A 33 -7.83 17.06 36.49
CA VAL A 33 -6.95 17.26 35.33
C VAL A 33 -5.56 17.63 35.81
N LEU A 34 -4.56 16.86 35.34
CA LEU A 34 -3.15 17.12 35.60
C LEU A 34 -2.42 17.29 34.27
N TYR A 35 -1.74 18.44 34.08
CA TYR A 35 -1.09 18.72 32.80
C TYR A 35 0.29 19.36 32.94
N GLN A 36 1.10 19.27 31.87
CA GLN A 36 2.45 19.81 31.84
C GLN A 36 2.43 21.35 31.79
N PRO A 37 3.34 22.05 32.50
CA PRO A 37 3.33 23.53 32.57
C PRO A 37 3.41 24.25 31.23
N GLY A 38 4.05 23.63 30.22
CA GLY A 38 4.22 24.20 28.87
C GLY A 38 2.93 24.21 28.03
N ASP A 39 1.92 23.45 28.42
CA ASP A 39 0.71 23.20 27.62
C ASP A 39 -0.55 23.84 28.21
N THR A 40 -0.38 24.82 29.08
CA THR A 40 -1.49 25.53 29.78
C THR A 40 -2.54 26.08 28.81
N ALA A 41 -2.14 26.55 27.62
CA ALA A 41 -3.08 27.08 26.63
C ALA A 41 -4.03 26.03 26.06
N ALA A 42 -3.58 24.78 25.97
CA ALA A 42 -4.38 23.67 25.42
C ALA A 42 -5.18 22.93 26.50
N TRP A 43 -4.65 22.83 27.72
CA TRP A 43 -5.19 22.03 28.82
C TRP A 43 -5.86 22.85 29.89
N GLY A 44 -5.29 24.03 30.23
CA GLY A 44 -5.69 24.86 31.36
C GLY A 44 -6.88 25.78 31.10
N GLY A 45 -7.21 26.60 32.07
CA GLY A 45 -8.36 27.52 31.99
C GLY A 45 -9.71 26.80 31.94
N GLY A 46 -9.79 25.59 32.44
CA GLY A 46 -10.97 24.75 32.43
C GLY A 46 -11.20 23.98 31.12
N VAL A 47 -10.34 24.11 30.10
CA VAL A 47 -10.53 23.49 28.78
C VAL A 47 -10.63 21.97 28.90
N ALA A 48 -9.62 21.31 29.46
CA ALA A 48 -9.64 19.84 29.59
C ALA A 48 -10.73 19.36 30.56
N VAL A 49 -11.03 20.09 31.62
CA VAL A 49 -12.15 19.78 32.54
C VAL A 49 -13.50 19.77 31.79
N GLN A 50 -13.76 20.82 30.97
CA GLN A 50 -15.00 20.92 30.19
C GLN A 50 -15.09 19.82 29.14
N ARG A 51 -13.98 19.49 28.49
CA ARG A 51 -13.92 18.41 27.48
C ARG A 51 -14.16 17.03 28.10
N THR A 52 -13.59 16.77 29.29
CA THR A 52 -13.84 15.54 30.05
C THR A 52 -15.30 15.46 30.52
N ALA A 53 -15.88 16.57 30.98
CA ALA A 53 -17.31 16.63 31.32
C ALA A 53 -18.21 16.35 30.12
N LYS A 54 -17.89 16.91 28.94
CA LYS A 54 -18.64 16.66 27.70
C LYS A 54 -18.52 15.20 27.25
N ALA A 55 -17.36 14.57 27.45
CA ALA A 55 -17.20 13.14 27.17
C ALA A 55 -18.04 12.26 28.10
N LEU A 56 -18.08 12.58 29.41
CA LEU A 56 -18.97 11.89 30.36
C LEU A 56 -20.46 12.05 29.99
N GLU A 57 -20.90 13.26 29.62
CA GLU A 57 -22.26 13.51 29.15
C GLU A 57 -22.63 12.67 27.94
N TRP A 58 -21.75 12.58 26.97
CA TRP A 58 -21.94 11.75 25.77
C TRP A 58 -22.07 10.27 26.13
N LEU A 59 -21.10 9.74 26.87
CA LEU A 59 -21.05 8.32 27.22
C LEU A 59 -22.22 7.90 28.14
N ASP A 60 -22.65 8.78 29.04
CA ASP A 60 -23.87 8.54 29.83
C ASP A 60 -25.11 8.44 28.93
N GLY A 61 -25.19 9.28 27.92
CA GLY A 61 -26.25 9.21 26.92
C GLY A 61 -26.26 7.91 26.12
N VAL A 62 -25.09 7.38 25.78
CA VAL A 62 -24.95 6.15 25.00
C VAL A 62 -25.15 4.89 25.86
N PHE A 63 -24.43 4.79 26.98
CA PHE A 63 -24.36 3.58 27.81
C PHE A 63 -25.17 3.66 29.09
N GLY A 64 -25.02 4.72 29.85
CA GLY A 64 -25.65 4.93 31.14
C GLY A 64 -24.71 5.57 32.16
N LYS A 65 -25.13 5.69 33.41
CA LYS A 65 -24.40 6.40 34.46
C LYS A 65 -23.00 5.81 34.68
N PHE A 66 -21.97 6.68 34.67
CA PHE A 66 -20.61 6.32 35.04
C PHE A 66 -20.58 5.68 36.43
N ALA A 67 -19.92 4.51 36.56
CA ALA A 67 -20.03 3.70 37.76
C ALA A 67 -19.15 4.16 38.95
N TRP A 68 -18.12 4.96 38.66
CA TRP A 68 -17.15 5.41 39.68
C TRP A 68 -17.36 6.86 40.10
N PRO A 69 -16.87 7.27 41.30
CA PRO A 69 -17.09 8.62 41.82
C PRO A 69 -16.20 9.68 41.21
N GLN A 70 -15.17 9.30 40.43
CA GLN A 70 -14.19 10.24 39.86
C GLN A 70 -13.59 9.74 38.57
N ILE A 71 -12.98 10.68 37.82
CA ILE A 71 -12.11 10.44 36.69
C ILE A 71 -10.94 11.41 36.73
N SER A 72 -9.72 10.93 36.50
CA SER A 72 -8.52 11.74 36.33
C SER A 72 -8.12 11.72 34.85
N ASN A 73 -7.92 12.91 34.27
CA ASN A 73 -7.33 13.06 32.93
C ASN A 73 -5.93 13.63 33.08
N VAL A 74 -4.93 12.84 32.71
CA VAL A 74 -3.52 13.16 32.97
C VAL A 74 -2.76 13.30 31.64
N HIS A 75 -2.16 14.48 31.46
CA HIS A 75 -1.35 14.75 30.29
C HIS A 75 -0.05 13.93 30.29
N ARG A 76 0.11 13.06 29.29
CA ARG A 76 1.37 12.32 29.02
C ARG A 76 2.21 13.06 27.96
N ILE A 77 3.52 12.80 27.95
CA ILE A 77 4.45 13.46 27.01
C ILE A 77 4.37 12.82 25.60
N GLU A 78 4.16 11.50 25.55
CA GLU A 78 3.99 10.76 24.32
C GLU A 78 2.61 11.03 23.70
N GLY A 79 2.48 10.87 22.38
CA GLY A 79 1.19 10.93 21.68
C GLY A 79 0.32 9.72 21.98
N GLY A 80 -0.97 9.80 21.60
CA GLY A 80 -2.00 8.78 21.89
C GLY A 80 -2.50 8.86 23.30
N GLY A 81 -3.22 7.84 23.78
CA GLY A 81 -3.75 7.79 25.12
C GLY A 81 -3.52 6.43 25.80
N THR A 82 -4.05 6.28 27.01
CA THR A 82 -4.13 5.02 27.75
C THR A 82 -5.22 5.14 28.84
N GLU A 83 -5.97 4.10 29.02
CA GLU A 83 -7.32 4.05 29.56
C GLU A 83 -7.48 3.39 30.94
N PHE A 84 -6.59 3.61 31.85
CA PHE A 84 -6.72 2.98 33.18
C PHE A 84 -8.06 3.31 33.88
N PRO A 85 -8.64 2.37 34.63
CA PRO A 85 -9.85 2.62 35.40
C PRO A 85 -9.73 3.88 36.26
N MET A 86 -10.67 4.81 36.13
CA MET A 86 -10.70 6.13 36.78
C MET A 86 -9.51 7.05 36.45
N MET A 87 -8.65 6.68 35.50
CA MET A 87 -7.52 7.54 35.07
C MET A 87 -7.21 7.34 33.60
N ILE A 88 -7.40 8.36 32.78
CA ILE A 88 -6.95 8.37 31.39
C ILE A 88 -5.67 9.16 31.26
N HIS A 89 -4.78 8.71 30.36
CA HIS A 89 -3.55 9.43 30.01
C HIS A 89 -3.67 9.90 28.56
N ASP A 90 -3.73 11.20 28.34
CA ASP A 90 -3.87 11.80 27.02
C ASP A 90 -2.61 12.54 26.58
N GLY A 91 -2.12 12.32 25.36
CA GLY A 91 -1.02 13.08 24.77
C GLY A 91 -1.43 14.48 24.29
N SER A 92 -2.73 14.74 24.22
CA SER A 92 -3.30 16.06 23.92
C SER A 92 -4.67 16.21 24.59
N ALA A 93 -5.11 17.45 24.77
CA ALA A 93 -6.47 17.71 25.24
C ALA A 93 -7.50 17.70 24.09
N ASP A 94 -7.25 16.99 22.99
CA ASP A 94 -8.20 16.86 21.90
C ASP A 94 -9.51 16.21 22.37
N GLN A 95 -10.66 16.71 21.88
CA GLN A 95 -11.96 16.24 22.36
C GLN A 95 -12.22 14.79 21.94
N GLY A 96 -11.83 14.41 20.72
CA GLY A 96 -12.00 13.06 20.21
C GLY A 96 -11.14 12.07 20.99
N LEU A 97 -9.87 12.42 21.31
CA LEU A 97 -9.00 11.58 22.13
C LEU A 97 -9.60 11.38 23.55
N ILE A 98 -10.04 12.44 24.20
CA ILE A 98 -10.66 12.34 25.54
C ILE A 98 -11.93 11.47 25.50
N VAL A 99 -12.74 11.57 24.45
CA VAL A 99 -13.94 10.72 24.29
C VAL A 99 -13.55 9.26 24.07
N HIS A 100 -12.46 9.02 23.34
CA HIS A 100 -11.94 7.68 23.10
C HIS A 100 -11.42 7.06 24.41
N GLU A 101 -10.46 7.69 25.06
CA GLU A 101 -9.86 7.15 26.28
C GLU A 101 -10.85 7.02 27.44
N LEU A 102 -11.81 7.96 27.56
CA LEU A 102 -12.88 7.82 28.54
C LEU A 102 -13.90 6.76 28.13
N GLY A 103 -14.09 6.50 26.82
CA GLY A 103 -14.91 5.41 26.32
C GLY A 103 -14.44 4.04 26.81
N HIS A 104 -13.14 3.81 26.83
CA HIS A 104 -12.54 2.62 27.41
C HIS A 104 -12.86 2.44 28.91
N ASN A 105 -13.02 3.52 29.67
CA ASN A 105 -13.45 3.41 31.05
C ASN A 105 -14.85 2.79 31.20
N TYR A 106 -15.70 2.93 30.17
CA TYR A 106 -16.98 2.22 30.09
C TYR A 106 -16.80 0.79 29.60
N LEU A 107 -16.04 0.59 28.53
CA LEU A 107 -16.03 -0.63 27.72
C LEU A 107 -14.99 -1.66 28.18
N MET A 108 -13.84 -1.21 28.71
CA MET A 108 -12.82 -2.08 29.29
C MET A 108 -12.77 -1.96 30.82
N GLY A 109 -12.88 -0.73 31.33
CA GLY A 109 -12.82 -0.49 32.78
C GLY A 109 -14.03 -1.04 33.54
N ILE A 110 -15.25 -0.64 33.18
CA ILE A 110 -16.49 -1.00 33.85
C ILE A 110 -17.07 -2.32 33.34
N LEU A 111 -17.04 -2.53 32.00
CA LEU A 111 -17.42 -3.78 31.34
C LEU A 111 -16.20 -4.68 31.16
N ALA A 112 -15.49 -5.00 32.17
CA ALA A 112 -14.17 -5.59 32.24
C ALA A 112 -13.95 -6.79 31.28
N ASN A 113 -13.76 -6.55 29.99
CA ASN A 113 -13.35 -7.55 29.02
C ASN A 113 -11.87 -7.91 29.19
N ASN A 114 -11.45 -9.00 28.57
CA ASN A 114 -10.04 -9.33 28.46
C ASN A 114 -9.49 -8.72 27.13
N GLU A 115 -8.97 -7.49 27.18
CA GLU A 115 -8.45 -6.75 26.03
C GLU A 115 -7.35 -7.50 25.26
N TRP A 116 -6.60 -8.37 25.93
CA TRP A 116 -5.58 -9.19 25.31
C TRP A 116 -6.15 -10.30 24.41
N ARG A 117 -7.32 -10.80 24.75
CA ARG A 117 -8.01 -11.87 24.00
C ARG A 117 -9.02 -11.34 23.01
N GLU A 118 -9.70 -10.25 23.36
CA GLU A 118 -10.83 -9.71 22.63
C GLU A 118 -10.72 -8.19 22.51
N GLY A 119 -9.58 -7.74 21.94
CA GLY A 119 -9.29 -6.31 21.79
C GLY A 119 -10.35 -5.55 20.98
N TRP A 120 -11.11 -6.22 20.11
CA TRP A 120 -12.21 -5.62 19.37
C TRP A 120 -13.38 -5.15 20.27
N LEU A 121 -13.61 -5.81 21.41
CA LEU A 121 -14.60 -5.38 22.42
C LEU A 121 -14.16 -4.14 23.18
N ASP A 122 -12.88 -3.88 23.21
CA ASP A 122 -12.28 -2.69 23.79
C ASP A 122 -12.10 -1.58 22.74
N GLU A 123 -11.14 -1.72 21.86
CA GLU A 123 -10.73 -0.70 20.89
C GLU A 123 -11.73 -0.47 19.75
N GLY A 124 -12.29 -1.57 19.21
CA GLY A 124 -13.27 -1.47 18.13
C GLY A 124 -14.57 -0.84 18.59
N PHE A 125 -15.01 -1.18 19.80
CA PHE A 125 -16.20 -0.61 20.39
C PHE A 125 -15.99 0.87 20.76
N THR A 126 -14.84 1.18 21.33
CA THR A 126 -14.48 2.57 21.67
C THR A 126 -14.32 3.44 20.43
N SER A 127 -13.73 2.92 19.36
CA SER A 127 -13.66 3.61 18.07
C SER A 127 -15.06 3.91 17.51
N TYR A 128 -15.95 2.92 17.52
CA TYR A 128 -17.33 3.09 17.05
C TYR A 128 -18.07 4.22 17.78
N GLN A 129 -18.04 4.25 19.12
CA GLN A 129 -18.72 5.31 19.88
C GLN A 129 -18.05 6.68 19.69
N THR A 130 -16.72 6.73 19.47
CA THR A 130 -16.00 7.97 19.17
C THR A 130 -16.44 8.52 17.82
N THR A 131 -16.58 7.68 16.81
CA THR A 131 -17.08 8.07 15.49
C THR A 131 -18.54 8.59 15.59
N LEU A 132 -19.39 7.96 16.38
CA LEU A 132 -20.75 8.47 16.62
C LEU A 132 -20.73 9.86 17.29
N PHE A 133 -19.81 10.08 18.23
CA PHE A 133 -19.62 11.40 18.84
C PHE A 133 -19.20 12.45 17.82
N ASP A 134 -18.24 12.13 16.96
CA ASP A 134 -17.74 13.03 15.92
C ASP A 134 -18.85 13.38 14.93
N GLU A 135 -19.61 12.41 14.46
CA GLU A 135 -20.77 12.62 13.58
C GLU A 135 -21.86 13.50 14.22
N ALA A 136 -22.15 13.27 15.51
CA ALA A 136 -23.09 14.10 16.26
C ALA A 136 -22.63 15.56 16.45
N ASN A 137 -21.31 15.80 16.36
CA ASN A 137 -20.70 17.13 16.39
C ASN A 137 -20.37 17.71 15.00
N GLY A 138 -20.82 17.06 13.91
CA GLY A 138 -20.69 17.54 12.53
C GLY A 138 -19.36 17.18 11.85
N HIS A 139 -18.59 16.26 12.39
CA HIS A 139 -17.35 15.74 11.81
C HIS A 139 -17.64 14.38 11.16
N PHE A 140 -17.83 14.38 9.84
CA PHE A 140 -18.17 13.16 9.08
C PHE A 140 -16.96 12.63 8.32
N GLY A 141 -16.95 11.33 8.03
CA GLY A 141 -16.03 10.69 7.09
C GLY A 141 -14.85 9.94 7.72
N GLY A 142 -14.69 9.93 9.03
CA GLY A 142 -13.66 9.14 9.72
C GLY A 142 -13.80 7.64 9.43
N ALA A 143 -14.96 7.08 9.71
CA ALA A 143 -15.29 5.67 9.47
C ALA A 143 -15.13 5.24 8.00
N ALA A 144 -15.40 6.12 7.03
CA ALA A 144 -15.24 5.81 5.61
C ALA A 144 -13.76 5.70 5.20
N GLY A 145 -12.88 6.50 5.79
CA GLY A 145 -11.43 6.42 5.56
C GLY A 145 -10.84 5.11 6.08
N ASP A 146 -11.19 4.75 7.29
CA ASP A 146 -10.75 3.50 7.93
C ASP A 146 -11.33 2.27 7.23
N GLU A 147 -12.58 2.32 6.82
CA GLU A 147 -13.22 1.26 6.03
C GLU A 147 -12.49 1.05 4.70
N ALA A 148 -12.13 2.13 4.00
CA ALA A 148 -11.40 2.05 2.76
C ALA A 148 -10.01 1.42 2.95
N PHE A 149 -9.31 1.79 4.01
CA PHE A 149 -8.00 1.21 4.33
C PHE A 149 -8.12 -0.29 4.70
N LEU A 150 -9.05 -0.64 5.56
CA LEU A 150 -9.34 -2.02 5.95
C LEU A 150 -9.68 -2.89 4.74
N THR A 151 -10.62 -2.44 3.90
CA THR A 151 -10.98 -3.15 2.66
C THR A 151 -9.77 -3.35 1.75
N GLY A 152 -8.89 -2.35 1.67
CA GLY A 152 -7.63 -2.48 0.96
C GLY A 152 -6.73 -3.58 1.50
N MET A 153 -6.60 -3.71 2.81
CA MET A 153 -5.83 -4.78 3.45
C MET A 153 -6.48 -6.15 3.28
N ASP A 154 -7.82 -6.22 3.31
CA ASP A 154 -8.56 -7.46 3.02
C ASP A 154 -8.27 -7.96 1.59
N LEU A 155 -8.30 -7.06 0.62
CA LEU A 155 -8.00 -7.35 -0.77
C LEU A 155 -6.54 -7.77 -0.99
N ASP A 156 -5.59 -7.19 -0.27
CA ASP A 156 -4.18 -7.57 -0.29
C ASP A 156 -3.94 -8.93 0.41
N GLY A 157 -4.93 -9.48 1.12
CA GLY A 157 -4.79 -10.66 1.96
C GLY A 157 -3.83 -10.44 3.14
N THR A 158 -3.76 -9.20 3.64
CA THR A 158 -2.83 -8.79 4.71
C THR A 158 -3.54 -8.50 6.03
N SER A 159 -4.85 -8.37 6.02
CA SER A 159 -5.65 -8.24 7.23
C SER A 159 -5.88 -9.58 7.92
N GLU A 160 -6.24 -9.52 9.18
CA GLU A 160 -6.50 -10.67 10.03
C GLU A 160 -7.85 -10.51 10.74
N PRO A 161 -8.49 -11.60 11.22
CA PRO A 161 -9.75 -11.52 11.98
C PRO A 161 -9.61 -10.66 13.23
N ALA A 162 -10.66 -9.93 13.60
CA ALA A 162 -10.67 -9.10 14.81
C ALA A 162 -10.64 -9.91 16.11
N SER A 163 -11.04 -11.19 16.05
CA SER A 163 -11.09 -12.10 17.20
C SER A 163 -9.77 -12.77 17.55
N LEU A 164 -8.65 -12.45 16.87
CA LEU A 164 -7.36 -12.99 17.26
C LEU A 164 -6.89 -12.39 18.59
N GLN A 165 -6.20 -13.21 19.39
CA GLN A 165 -5.49 -12.71 20.56
C GLN A 165 -4.31 -11.81 20.11
N SER A 166 -4.01 -10.79 20.89
CA SER A 166 -3.09 -9.71 20.54
C SER A 166 -1.70 -10.18 20.08
N GLU A 167 -1.16 -11.26 20.68
CA GLU A 167 0.17 -11.81 20.32
C GLU A 167 0.19 -12.59 19.00
N TYR A 168 -0.97 -12.93 18.44
CA TYR A 168 -1.02 -13.73 17.20
C TYR A 168 -1.12 -12.89 15.94
N TYR A 169 -1.31 -11.59 16.06
CA TYR A 169 -1.25 -10.71 14.90
C TYR A 169 0.17 -10.66 14.31
N ARG A 170 0.25 -10.62 12.98
CA ARG A 170 1.52 -10.63 12.25
C ARG A 170 2.45 -9.49 12.61
N ASP A 171 1.91 -8.30 12.80
CA ASP A 171 2.63 -7.09 13.18
C ASP A 171 1.67 -6.07 13.78
N PHE A 172 2.22 -4.97 14.29
CA PHE A 172 1.43 -3.90 14.92
C PHE A 172 0.42 -3.26 13.95
N THR A 173 0.73 -3.19 12.67
CA THR A 173 -0.20 -2.62 11.68
C THR A 173 -1.42 -3.53 11.49
N SER A 174 -1.19 -4.84 11.37
CA SER A 174 -2.28 -5.80 11.27
C SER A 174 -3.13 -5.85 12.57
N TYR A 175 -2.48 -5.82 13.73
CA TYR A 175 -3.16 -5.67 15.02
C TYR A 175 -4.06 -4.44 15.05
N ASN A 176 -3.47 -3.27 14.79
CA ASN A 176 -4.19 -2.00 14.87
C ASN A 176 -5.41 -1.98 13.93
N ILE A 177 -5.22 -2.29 12.64
CA ILE A 177 -6.32 -2.25 11.68
C ILE A 177 -7.41 -3.30 11.95
N SER A 178 -7.03 -4.47 12.49
CA SER A 178 -8.01 -5.55 12.76
C SER A 178 -8.81 -5.29 14.03
N ILE A 179 -8.21 -4.75 15.06
CA ILE A 179 -8.88 -4.49 16.34
C ILE A 179 -9.67 -3.18 16.28
N TYR A 180 -9.04 -2.08 15.85
CA TYR A 180 -9.69 -0.77 15.78
C TYR A 180 -10.66 -0.70 14.60
N SER A 181 -10.16 -0.72 13.37
CA SER A 181 -11.00 -0.42 12.20
C SER A 181 -11.97 -1.56 11.86
N ARG A 182 -11.55 -2.84 11.92
CA ARG A 182 -12.49 -3.95 11.70
C ARG A 182 -13.49 -4.07 12.82
N GLY A 183 -13.05 -3.89 14.08
CA GLY A 183 -13.92 -3.86 15.24
C GLY A 183 -14.96 -2.75 15.12
N GLU A 184 -14.56 -1.52 14.79
CA GLU A 184 -15.46 -0.40 14.54
C GLU A 184 -16.48 -0.72 13.44
N GLN A 185 -16.00 -1.22 12.29
CA GLN A 185 -16.88 -1.55 11.17
C GLN A 185 -17.85 -2.68 11.49
N PHE A 186 -17.48 -3.61 12.36
CA PHE A 186 -18.40 -4.63 12.87
C PHE A 186 -19.59 -3.99 13.59
N PHE A 187 -19.38 -3.01 14.47
CA PHE A 187 -20.46 -2.32 15.18
C PHE A 187 -21.31 -1.45 14.23
N HIS A 188 -20.73 -0.78 13.26
CA HIS A 188 -21.50 -0.05 12.23
C HIS A 188 -22.39 -0.99 11.40
N GLN A 189 -21.88 -2.18 11.05
CA GLN A 189 -22.69 -3.18 10.35
C GLN A 189 -23.76 -3.80 11.23
N LEU A 190 -23.48 -4.01 12.52
CA LEU A 190 -24.49 -4.48 13.49
C LEU A 190 -25.62 -3.44 13.61
N GLU A 191 -25.29 -2.17 13.79
CA GLU A 191 -26.27 -1.08 13.81
C GLU A 191 -27.11 -1.05 12.52
N TYR A 192 -26.47 -1.18 11.38
CA TYR A 192 -27.16 -1.26 10.10
C TYR A 192 -28.12 -2.47 10.04
N LEU A 193 -27.72 -3.59 10.61
CA LEU A 193 -28.52 -4.84 10.61
C LEU A 193 -29.74 -4.72 11.53
N VAL A 194 -29.54 -4.30 12.78
CA VAL A 194 -30.59 -4.29 13.81
C VAL A 194 -31.41 -2.98 13.83
N GLY A 195 -30.87 -1.91 13.23
CA GLY A 195 -31.41 -0.55 13.25
C GLY A 195 -30.94 0.26 14.45
N GLY A 196 -30.75 1.59 14.27
CA GLY A 196 -30.15 2.48 15.29
C GLY A 196 -30.89 2.50 16.63
N GLU A 197 -32.23 2.45 16.64
CA GLU A 197 -33.02 2.42 17.87
C GLU A 197 -32.78 1.10 18.65
N SER A 198 -32.70 -0.04 17.96
CA SER A 198 -32.39 -1.33 18.59
C SER A 198 -30.94 -1.34 19.07
N MET A 199 -29.99 -0.80 18.28
CA MET A 199 -28.60 -0.70 18.69
C MET A 199 -28.44 0.11 19.98
N HIS A 200 -29.08 1.27 20.07
CA HIS A 200 -29.06 2.07 21.31
C HIS A 200 -29.61 1.28 22.52
N ARG A 201 -30.71 0.52 22.36
CA ARG A 201 -31.22 -0.34 23.43
C ARG A 201 -30.26 -1.47 23.77
N ILE A 202 -29.58 -2.06 22.78
CA ILE A 202 -28.56 -3.09 23.01
C ILE A 202 -27.44 -2.52 23.88
N LEU A 203 -26.88 -1.35 23.54
CA LEU A 203 -25.80 -0.74 24.30
C LEU A 203 -26.16 -0.46 25.75
N ARG A 204 -27.35 0.11 25.98
CA ARG A 204 -27.82 0.39 27.33
C ARG A 204 -28.12 -0.89 28.13
N THR A 205 -28.75 -1.89 27.51
CA THR A 205 -29.06 -3.17 28.17
C THR A 205 -27.78 -3.92 28.53
N TYR A 206 -26.81 -3.91 27.63
CA TYR A 206 -25.51 -4.54 27.84
C TYR A 206 -24.78 -3.90 29.03
N TYR A 207 -24.66 -2.56 29.03
CA TYR A 207 -24.07 -1.84 30.14
C TYR A 207 -24.79 -2.08 31.46
N ASP A 208 -26.10 -1.94 31.51
CA ASP A 208 -26.89 -2.11 32.77
C ASP A 208 -26.77 -3.52 33.32
N ARG A 209 -26.71 -4.54 32.47
CA ARG A 209 -26.64 -5.96 32.90
C ARG A 209 -25.24 -6.35 33.38
N TRP A 210 -24.20 -5.80 32.72
CA TRP A 210 -22.85 -6.28 32.87
C TRP A 210 -21.88 -5.30 33.56
N LYS A 211 -22.31 -4.08 33.90
CA LYS A 211 -21.46 -3.12 34.61
C LYS A 211 -20.83 -3.72 35.87
N LEU A 212 -19.53 -3.47 36.03
CA LEU A 212 -18.69 -4.01 37.12
C LEU A 212 -18.59 -5.54 37.13
N LYS A 213 -18.71 -6.17 35.96
CA LYS A 213 -18.53 -7.62 35.76
C LYS A 213 -17.64 -7.85 34.55
N HIS A 214 -17.09 -9.07 34.42
CA HIS A 214 -16.33 -9.50 33.27
C HIS A 214 -17.27 -9.92 32.15
N VAL A 215 -16.88 -9.53 30.92
CA VAL A 215 -17.61 -9.76 29.67
C VAL A 215 -16.73 -10.39 28.62
N ASP A 216 -17.36 -11.01 27.62
CA ASP A 216 -16.78 -11.61 26.42
C ASP A 216 -17.74 -11.45 25.24
N GLU A 217 -17.37 -12.00 24.08
CA GLU A 217 -18.20 -12.02 22.88
C GLU A 217 -19.60 -12.58 23.14
N GLU A 218 -19.70 -13.68 23.89
CA GLU A 218 -20.98 -14.35 24.16
C GLU A 218 -21.92 -13.44 24.97
N ALA A 219 -21.38 -12.77 25.99
CA ALA A 219 -22.16 -11.82 26.82
C ALA A 219 -22.74 -10.67 26.00
N PHE A 220 -21.99 -10.14 25.02
CA PHE A 220 -22.48 -9.09 24.13
C PHE A 220 -23.47 -9.62 23.09
N ARG A 221 -23.17 -10.75 22.44
CA ARG A 221 -24.04 -11.37 21.44
C ARG A 221 -25.41 -11.74 22.04
N ASP A 222 -25.43 -12.35 23.20
CA ASP A 222 -26.69 -12.75 23.88
C ASP A 222 -27.61 -11.55 24.12
N VAL A 223 -27.06 -10.41 24.55
CA VAL A 223 -27.84 -9.17 24.71
C VAL A 223 -28.31 -8.65 23.35
N ALA A 224 -27.45 -8.67 22.33
CA ALA A 224 -27.81 -8.21 21.01
C ALA A 224 -28.92 -9.05 20.37
N GLU A 225 -28.88 -10.38 20.53
CA GLU A 225 -29.91 -11.30 20.06
C GLU A 225 -31.22 -11.12 20.84
N GLU A 226 -31.17 -11.02 22.15
CA GLU A 226 -32.35 -10.81 23.01
C GLU A 226 -33.08 -9.50 22.62
N VAL A 227 -32.35 -8.40 22.50
CA VAL A 227 -32.96 -7.09 22.26
C VAL A 227 -33.44 -6.93 20.83
N SER A 228 -32.71 -7.47 19.85
CA SER A 228 -33.05 -7.38 18.41
C SER A 228 -34.09 -8.42 18.00
N GLY A 229 -34.19 -9.57 18.70
CA GLY A 229 -34.95 -10.73 18.30
C GLY A 229 -34.39 -11.47 17.08
N MET A 230 -33.13 -11.25 16.73
CA MET A 230 -32.47 -11.84 15.57
C MET A 230 -31.42 -12.87 16.02
N ASP A 231 -31.26 -13.97 15.25
CA ASP A 231 -30.08 -14.83 15.37
C ASP A 231 -28.88 -14.13 14.71
N LEU A 232 -27.89 -13.76 15.48
CA LEU A 232 -26.71 -13.04 15.06
C LEU A 232 -25.45 -13.94 14.98
N THR A 233 -25.57 -15.24 15.29
CA THR A 233 -24.43 -16.18 15.30
C THR A 233 -23.63 -16.12 14.00
N GLY A 234 -24.30 -16.17 12.85
CA GLY A 234 -23.64 -16.11 11.53
C GLY A 234 -23.00 -14.75 11.24
N PHE A 235 -23.60 -13.67 11.73
CA PHE A 235 -23.07 -12.32 11.59
C PHE A 235 -21.78 -12.14 12.42
N PHE A 236 -21.76 -12.57 13.66
CA PHE A 236 -20.57 -12.53 14.52
C PHE A 236 -19.44 -13.39 13.93
N ALA A 237 -19.74 -14.62 13.49
CA ALA A 237 -18.75 -15.49 12.86
C ALA A 237 -18.11 -14.85 11.62
N GLN A 238 -18.90 -14.22 10.75
CA GLN A 238 -18.38 -13.53 9.56
C GLN A 238 -17.60 -12.26 9.94
N GLY A 239 -18.15 -11.40 10.79
CA GLY A 239 -17.60 -10.08 11.07
C GLY A 239 -16.31 -10.11 11.91
N LEU A 240 -16.24 -11.04 12.89
CA LEU A 240 -15.13 -11.10 13.85
C LEU A 240 -14.13 -12.20 13.56
N HIS A 241 -14.58 -13.37 13.07
CA HIS A 241 -13.73 -14.56 12.91
C HIS A 241 -13.28 -14.79 11.46
N SER A 242 -13.62 -13.89 10.53
CA SER A 242 -13.19 -13.98 9.14
C SER A 242 -12.76 -12.62 8.56
N THR A 243 -12.14 -12.69 7.39
CA THR A 243 -11.81 -11.51 6.56
C THR A 243 -12.57 -11.55 5.23
N GLU A 244 -13.71 -12.20 5.21
CA GLU A 244 -14.53 -12.35 4.01
C GLU A 244 -15.04 -11.00 3.52
N LEU A 245 -14.82 -10.75 2.23
CA LEU A 245 -15.28 -9.55 1.56
C LEU A 245 -16.76 -9.66 1.17
N THR A 246 -17.41 -8.53 1.16
CA THR A 246 -18.75 -8.35 0.58
C THR A 246 -18.62 -7.79 -0.83
N ASP A 247 -19.40 -8.32 -1.78
CA ASP A 247 -19.52 -7.84 -3.16
C ASP A 247 -20.89 -8.23 -3.70
N TYR A 248 -21.73 -7.25 -3.93
CA TYR A 248 -23.03 -7.39 -4.55
C TYR A 248 -23.05 -6.62 -5.88
N THR A 249 -23.82 -7.11 -6.85
CA THR A 249 -23.98 -6.41 -8.12
C THR A 249 -25.42 -6.50 -8.61
N ILE A 250 -25.79 -5.55 -9.45
CA ILE A 250 -27.08 -5.56 -10.13
C ILE A 250 -27.01 -6.52 -11.30
N GLY A 251 -27.77 -7.61 -11.22
CA GLY A 251 -27.98 -8.54 -12.33
C GLY A 251 -28.93 -7.99 -13.39
N ARG A 252 -30.07 -8.64 -13.55
CA ARG A 252 -31.16 -8.17 -14.41
C ARG A 252 -31.99 -7.12 -13.68
N LYS A 253 -32.56 -6.19 -14.43
CA LYS A 253 -33.55 -5.22 -13.95
C LYS A 253 -34.69 -5.07 -14.94
N GLU A 254 -35.88 -5.00 -14.41
CA GLU A 254 -37.12 -4.91 -15.18
C GLU A 254 -37.94 -3.77 -14.60
N ARG A 255 -38.59 -2.96 -15.44
CA ARG A 255 -39.52 -1.94 -14.99
C ARG A 255 -40.85 -2.06 -15.72
N LYS A 256 -41.94 -1.88 -15.00
CA LYS A 256 -43.28 -1.92 -15.53
C LYS A 256 -44.10 -0.74 -14.99
N LYS A 257 -44.82 -0.07 -15.88
CA LYS A 257 -45.75 0.98 -15.50
C LYS A 257 -46.98 0.34 -14.82
N THR A 258 -47.41 0.91 -13.72
CA THR A 258 -48.60 0.53 -12.93
C THR A 258 -49.60 1.67 -12.90
N ASP A 259 -50.77 1.46 -12.34
CA ASP A 259 -51.78 2.49 -12.20
C ASP A 259 -51.38 3.63 -11.26
N SER A 260 -50.48 3.33 -10.29
CA SER A 260 -49.99 4.26 -9.25
C SER A 260 -48.59 4.80 -9.52
N GLY A 261 -47.92 4.37 -10.58
CA GLY A 261 -46.53 4.75 -10.87
C GLY A 261 -45.76 3.67 -11.63
N TRP A 262 -44.66 3.21 -11.09
CA TRP A 262 -43.79 2.22 -11.69
C TRP A 262 -43.35 1.15 -10.66
N SER A 263 -43.33 -0.09 -11.10
CA SER A 263 -42.77 -1.20 -10.35
C SER A 263 -41.46 -1.61 -10.99
N THR A 264 -40.36 -1.60 -10.21
CA THR A 264 -39.03 -2.01 -10.67
C THR A 264 -38.59 -3.26 -9.93
N LYS A 265 -38.32 -4.33 -10.67
CA LYS A 265 -37.69 -5.53 -10.12
C LYS A 265 -36.21 -5.50 -10.40
N VAL A 266 -35.41 -5.73 -9.36
CA VAL A 266 -33.94 -5.72 -9.40
C VAL A 266 -33.42 -7.06 -8.91
N GLU A 267 -32.62 -7.73 -9.73
CA GLU A 267 -31.90 -8.93 -9.33
C GLU A 267 -30.60 -8.51 -8.63
N VAL A 268 -30.53 -8.69 -7.33
CA VAL A 268 -29.32 -8.53 -6.52
C VAL A 268 -28.55 -9.84 -6.58
N VAL A 269 -27.28 -9.77 -6.98
CA VAL A 269 -26.39 -10.93 -7.14
C VAL A 269 -25.19 -10.77 -6.23
N ARG A 270 -24.96 -11.75 -5.36
CA ARG A 270 -23.79 -11.80 -4.47
C ARG A 270 -22.61 -12.46 -5.22
N LYS A 271 -21.47 -11.79 -5.22
CA LYS A 271 -20.24 -12.21 -5.92
C LYS A 271 -19.17 -12.79 -5.02
N SER A 272 -19.24 -12.51 -3.70
CA SER A 272 -18.27 -12.91 -2.69
C SER A 272 -18.92 -13.73 -1.57
N PRO A 273 -18.16 -14.35 -0.67
CA PRO A 273 -18.69 -15.12 0.46
C PRO A 273 -19.49 -14.29 1.46
N GLY A 274 -19.10 -13.03 1.69
CA GLY A 274 -19.73 -12.15 2.67
C GLY A 274 -21.23 -11.95 2.41
N ARG A 275 -22.03 -11.94 3.48
CA ARG A 275 -23.49 -11.91 3.45
C ARG A 275 -24.01 -10.82 4.36
N VAL A 276 -24.67 -9.84 3.76
CA VAL A 276 -25.30 -8.72 4.48
C VAL A 276 -26.56 -8.32 3.70
N PRO A 277 -27.66 -7.94 4.36
CA PRO A 277 -28.79 -7.33 3.65
C PRO A 277 -28.36 -6.07 2.91
N VAL A 278 -28.85 -5.87 1.69
CA VAL A 278 -28.45 -4.76 0.81
C VAL A 278 -29.61 -3.83 0.55
N GLU A 279 -29.42 -2.53 0.71
CA GLU A 279 -30.38 -1.55 0.27
C GLU A 279 -30.38 -1.43 -1.25
N VAL A 280 -31.56 -1.46 -1.85
CA VAL A 280 -31.79 -1.28 -3.27
C VAL A 280 -32.58 0.02 -3.45
N TRP A 281 -31.92 1.03 -4.00
CA TRP A 281 -32.57 2.29 -4.30
C TRP A 281 -32.91 2.36 -5.79
N VAL A 282 -34.10 2.82 -6.09
CA VAL A 282 -34.53 3.14 -7.44
C VAL A 282 -34.75 4.64 -7.54
N ILE A 283 -33.93 5.29 -8.34
CA ILE A 283 -34.01 6.73 -8.62
C ILE A 283 -34.90 6.93 -9.82
N GLY A 284 -36.01 7.58 -9.61
CA GLY A 284 -36.94 8.03 -10.66
C GLY A 284 -36.63 9.44 -11.16
N GLN A 285 -37.48 9.99 -12.05
CA GLN A 285 -37.29 11.34 -12.56
C GLN A 285 -37.47 12.42 -11.48
N SER A 286 -38.32 12.19 -10.50
CA SER A 286 -38.70 13.18 -9.48
C SER A 286 -38.82 12.59 -8.08
N ASP A 287 -38.59 11.30 -7.88
CA ASP A 287 -38.66 10.63 -6.60
C ASP A 287 -37.61 9.53 -6.51
N THR A 288 -37.35 9.10 -5.30
CA THR A 288 -36.48 7.96 -4.99
C THR A 288 -37.20 7.06 -4.00
N ALA A 289 -37.16 5.76 -4.24
CA ALA A 289 -37.70 4.78 -3.34
C ALA A 289 -36.66 3.68 -3.06
N ALA A 290 -36.77 3.04 -1.90
CA ALA A 290 -35.85 2.02 -1.45
C ALA A 290 -36.58 0.79 -0.94
N ALA A 291 -35.96 -0.36 -1.11
CA ALA A 291 -36.29 -1.61 -0.44
C ALA A 291 -34.99 -2.29 0.00
N ARG A 292 -35.09 -3.32 0.83
CA ARG A 292 -33.94 -4.02 1.36
C ARG A 292 -34.02 -5.51 0.97
N SER A 293 -32.90 -6.06 0.50
CA SER A 293 -32.75 -7.50 0.28
C SER A 293 -32.59 -8.24 1.62
N VAL A 294 -32.83 -9.53 1.65
CA VAL A 294 -32.48 -10.38 2.80
C VAL A 294 -30.97 -10.63 2.84
N GLY A 295 -30.31 -10.64 1.67
CA GLY A 295 -28.85 -10.70 1.53
C GLY A 295 -28.23 -12.10 1.74
N LEU A 296 -29.03 -13.13 1.99
CA LEU A 296 -28.53 -14.49 2.27
C LEU A 296 -28.36 -15.34 1.02
N ALA A 297 -29.20 -15.13 0.00
CA ALA A 297 -29.15 -15.89 -1.23
C ALA A 297 -28.03 -15.42 -2.16
N GLU A 298 -27.56 -16.29 -3.05
CA GLU A 298 -26.63 -15.91 -4.11
C GLU A 298 -27.29 -14.95 -5.13
N ARG A 299 -28.59 -15.12 -5.35
CA ARG A 299 -29.43 -14.26 -6.21
C ARG A 299 -30.77 -14.01 -5.53
N GLU A 300 -31.19 -12.76 -5.53
CA GLU A 300 -32.46 -12.35 -4.91
C GLU A 300 -33.11 -11.27 -5.78
N TRP A 301 -34.45 -11.34 -5.91
CA TRP A 301 -35.23 -10.32 -6.57
C TRP A 301 -35.86 -9.37 -5.55
N VAL A 302 -35.56 -8.09 -5.68
CA VAL A 302 -36.13 -7.02 -4.86
C VAL A 302 -37.05 -6.17 -5.73
N THR A 303 -38.25 -5.85 -5.23
CA THR A 303 -39.20 -4.99 -5.93
C THR A 303 -39.28 -3.64 -5.23
N VAL A 304 -39.16 -2.56 -6.02
CA VAL A 304 -39.24 -1.17 -5.54
C VAL A 304 -40.27 -0.41 -6.36
N GLU A 305 -41.16 0.30 -5.69
CA GLU A 305 -42.22 1.11 -6.32
C GLU A 305 -41.83 2.59 -6.32
N THR A 306 -41.92 3.24 -7.47
CA THR A 306 -41.68 4.69 -7.63
C THR A 306 -42.87 5.35 -8.28
N ARG A 307 -43.09 6.66 -8.01
CA ARG A 307 -44.16 7.44 -8.65
C ARG A 307 -43.77 7.88 -10.06
N SER A 308 -42.50 8.21 -10.25
CA SER A 308 -41.94 8.62 -11.53
C SER A 308 -41.21 7.49 -12.24
N GLU A 309 -40.95 7.68 -13.55
CA GLU A 309 -40.24 6.69 -14.35
C GLU A 309 -38.82 6.43 -13.82
N PRO A 310 -38.45 5.15 -13.56
CA PRO A 310 -37.12 4.78 -13.09
C PRO A 310 -36.02 5.17 -14.08
N LYS A 311 -34.96 5.80 -13.59
CA LYS A 311 -33.77 6.19 -14.35
C LYS A 311 -32.57 5.31 -14.01
N GLU A 312 -32.43 5.00 -12.73
CA GLU A 312 -31.24 4.35 -12.19
C GLU A 312 -31.56 3.45 -11.00
N VAL A 313 -30.75 2.41 -10.83
CA VAL A 313 -30.75 1.55 -9.66
C VAL A 313 -29.39 1.63 -8.99
N LEU A 314 -29.38 1.79 -7.67
CA LEU A 314 -28.19 1.77 -6.83
C LEU A 314 -28.32 0.68 -5.76
N LEU A 315 -27.23 -0.05 -5.52
CA LEU A 315 -27.08 -0.92 -4.34
C LEU A 315 -26.20 -0.21 -3.32
N ASP A 316 -26.59 -0.33 -2.06
CA ASP A 316 -25.86 0.21 -0.90
C ASP A 316 -25.34 1.66 -1.05
N PRO A 317 -26.17 2.63 -1.46
CA PRO A 317 -25.71 3.99 -1.70
C PRO A 317 -25.19 4.71 -0.44
N ARG A 318 -25.39 4.13 0.74
CA ARG A 318 -24.90 4.64 2.03
C ARG A 318 -23.65 3.92 2.52
N VAL A 319 -23.06 3.02 1.71
CA VAL A 319 -21.83 2.26 2.03
C VAL A 319 -21.93 1.55 3.38
N ARG A 320 -22.99 0.77 3.61
CA ARG A 320 -23.24 0.08 4.88
C ARG A 320 -22.88 -1.42 4.86
N THR A 321 -22.68 -1.99 3.66
CA THR A 321 -22.41 -3.42 3.50
C THR A 321 -20.93 -3.76 3.42
N ARG A 322 -20.05 -2.75 3.41
CA ARG A 322 -18.62 -2.92 3.11
C ARG A 322 -18.36 -3.60 1.76
N ASP A 323 -19.21 -3.28 0.78
CA ASP A 323 -19.00 -3.75 -0.58
C ASP A 323 -17.71 -3.15 -1.15
N TRP A 324 -16.77 -4.01 -1.55
CA TRP A 324 -15.48 -3.53 -2.03
C TRP A 324 -15.54 -3.00 -3.46
N ASP A 325 -16.45 -3.52 -4.30
CA ASP A 325 -16.60 -3.14 -5.71
C ASP A 325 -17.90 -2.34 -5.94
N MET A 326 -17.96 -1.15 -5.40
CA MET A 326 -19.14 -0.29 -5.59
C MET A 326 -19.33 0.20 -7.02
N MET A 327 -18.34 0.03 -7.91
CA MET A 327 -18.46 0.31 -9.34
C MET A 327 -19.49 -0.58 -10.04
N ASN A 328 -19.78 -1.75 -9.50
CA ASN A 328 -20.79 -2.65 -10.04
C ASN A 328 -22.18 -2.49 -9.38
N ASN A 329 -22.28 -1.59 -8.40
CA ASN A 329 -23.48 -1.33 -7.61
C ASN A 329 -24.44 -0.32 -8.23
N GLN A 330 -24.11 0.23 -9.39
CA GLN A 330 -25.01 1.15 -10.08
C GLN A 330 -25.34 0.72 -11.51
N LYS A 331 -26.58 0.96 -11.95
CA LYS A 331 -27.02 0.60 -13.29
C LYS A 331 -28.14 1.53 -13.81
N LYS A 332 -27.82 2.36 -14.79
CA LYS A 332 -28.76 3.29 -15.43
C LYS A 332 -29.66 2.56 -16.45
N PHE A 333 -30.92 2.97 -16.58
CA PHE A 333 -31.82 2.50 -17.63
C PHE A 333 -31.52 3.20 -18.96
N GLY A 334 -31.55 2.47 -20.06
CA GLY A 334 -31.25 2.99 -21.41
C GLY A 334 -29.82 2.62 -21.85
N PHE A 335 -29.44 3.17 -23.00
CA PHE A 335 -28.08 3.04 -23.52
C PHE A 335 -27.20 4.14 -22.94
N HIS A 336 -26.10 3.75 -22.32
CA HIS A 336 -25.09 4.67 -21.80
C HIS A 336 -23.71 4.30 -22.34
N PRO A 337 -22.95 5.23 -22.91
CA PRO A 337 -21.55 5.01 -23.24
C PRO A 337 -20.79 4.60 -21.97
N LEU A 338 -19.72 3.81 -22.12
CA LEU A 338 -18.89 3.30 -21.02
C LEU A 338 -19.65 2.53 -19.92
N GLY A 339 -20.79 1.91 -20.29
CA GLY A 339 -21.58 1.10 -19.34
C GLY A 339 -22.35 1.90 -18.28
N GLY A 340 -22.37 3.22 -18.36
CA GLY A 340 -23.04 4.10 -17.39
C GLY A 340 -22.32 4.28 -16.06
N ARG A 341 -21.05 3.91 -15.99
CA ARG A 341 -20.16 4.17 -14.84
C ARG A 341 -19.83 5.66 -14.76
N ASP A 342 -19.69 6.17 -13.55
CA ASP A 342 -19.25 7.53 -13.31
C ASP A 342 -17.71 7.57 -13.12
N TYR A 343 -17.08 8.67 -13.58
CA TYR A 343 -15.64 8.84 -13.56
C TYR A 343 -15.29 10.23 -13.03
N ASP A 344 -14.38 10.31 -12.08
CA ASP A 344 -13.79 11.58 -11.66
C ASP A 344 -12.54 11.89 -12.49
N LEU A 345 -12.52 13.05 -13.14
CA LEU A 345 -11.42 13.52 -13.98
C LEU A 345 -10.59 14.56 -13.21
N TYR A 346 -9.28 14.29 -13.03
CA TYR A 346 -8.43 15.17 -12.24
C TYR A 346 -7.05 15.42 -12.88
N LEU A 347 -6.39 16.51 -12.46
CA LEU A 347 -4.99 16.75 -12.81
C LEU A 347 -4.08 15.92 -11.89
N ASP A 348 -3.39 14.93 -12.47
CA ASP A 348 -2.53 14.01 -11.72
C ASP A 348 -1.19 14.69 -11.36
N THR A 349 -1.13 15.24 -10.15
CA THR A 349 0.04 15.97 -9.65
C THR A 349 1.10 15.09 -8.98
N TYR A 350 0.97 13.77 -8.96
CA TYR A 350 1.76 12.80 -8.18
C TYR A 350 1.64 12.93 -6.64
N PHE A 351 1.02 13.98 -6.12
CA PHE A 351 0.95 14.23 -4.68
C PHE A 351 -0.35 13.77 -4.05
N SER A 352 -1.40 13.67 -4.82
CA SER A 352 -2.70 13.20 -4.36
C SER A 352 -3.45 12.52 -5.50
N THR A 353 -4.00 11.35 -5.23
CA THR A 353 -4.98 10.68 -6.09
C THR A 353 -6.30 10.73 -5.36
N PRO A 354 -7.37 11.27 -5.95
CA PRO A 354 -8.70 11.14 -5.36
C PRO A 354 -9.05 9.66 -5.19
N VAL A 355 -9.67 9.31 -4.09
CA VAL A 355 -10.13 7.94 -3.83
C VAL A 355 -11.64 8.00 -3.61
N HIS A 356 -12.37 7.42 -4.53
CA HIS A 356 -13.82 7.29 -4.47
C HIS A 356 -14.19 5.82 -4.40
N ARG A 357 -15.33 5.51 -3.76
CA ARG A 357 -15.85 4.14 -3.66
C ARG A 357 -16.78 3.79 -4.81
N ASP A 358 -17.47 4.76 -5.36
CA ASP A 358 -18.52 4.67 -6.37
C ASP A 358 -18.10 5.20 -7.75
N GLU A 359 -16.93 5.83 -7.84
CA GLU A 359 -16.38 6.38 -9.08
C GLU A 359 -14.95 5.88 -9.32
N ALA A 360 -14.63 5.59 -10.58
CA ALA A 360 -13.22 5.40 -10.97
C ALA A 360 -12.60 6.76 -11.28
N THR A 361 -11.33 6.91 -10.95
CA THR A 361 -10.60 8.15 -11.21
C THR A 361 -9.79 8.05 -12.49
N ILE A 362 -9.73 9.14 -13.28
CA ILE A 362 -8.87 9.26 -14.45
C ILE A 362 -8.08 10.56 -14.33
N GLY A 363 -6.79 10.42 -14.06
CA GLY A 363 -5.86 11.53 -13.95
C GLY A 363 -5.14 11.80 -15.26
N PHE A 364 -4.88 13.07 -15.55
CA PHE A 364 -4.12 13.52 -16.71
C PHE A 364 -2.93 14.37 -16.26
N LEU A 365 -1.76 14.14 -16.88
CA LEU A 365 -0.56 14.93 -16.64
C LEU A 365 0.16 15.20 -17.95
N PRO A 366 0.36 16.47 -18.34
CA PRO A 366 1.34 16.84 -19.37
C PRO A 366 2.74 16.39 -18.96
N THR A 367 3.48 15.77 -19.87
CA THR A 367 4.83 15.28 -19.60
C THR A 367 5.85 15.99 -20.49
N VAL A 368 7.02 16.25 -19.94
CA VAL A 368 8.18 16.77 -20.65
C VAL A 368 9.34 15.85 -20.35
N TRP A 369 10.04 15.42 -21.37
CA TRP A 369 11.21 14.57 -21.29
C TRP A 369 12.30 15.04 -22.24
N TYR A 370 13.47 14.44 -22.15
CA TYR A 370 14.58 14.67 -23.07
C TYR A 370 15.32 13.36 -23.34
N ASN A 371 15.68 13.14 -24.59
CA ASN A 371 16.65 12.15 -25.00
C ASN A 371 17.53 12.71 -26.17
N ASP A 372 18.66 12.06 -26.45
CA ASP A 372 19.62 12.59 -27.42
C ASP A 372 19.11 12.54 -28.86
N ALA A 373 18.21 11.63 -29.21
CA ALA A 373 17.70 11.47 -30.57
C ALA A 373 16.47 12.35 -30.85
N GLY A 374 15.48 12.34 -29.98
CA GLY A 374 14.24 13.11 -30.14
C GLY A 374 14.27 14.52 -29.54
N GLY A 375 15.32 14.84 -28.78
CA GLY A 375 15.45 16.12 -28.08
C GLY A 375 14.44 16.30 -26.98
N ILE A 376 13.83 17.48 -26.87
CA ILE A 376 12.73 17.73 -25.95
C ILE A 376 11.51 16.97 -26.46
N THR A 377 11.00 16.06 -25.62
CA THR A 377 9.83 15.22 -25.90
C THR A 377 8.66 15.72 -25.07
N LEU A 378 7.55 16.02 -25.73
CA LEU A 378 6.31 16.49 -25.11
C LEU A 378 5.27 15.40 -25.19
N GLY A 379 4.48 15.25 -24.14
CA GLY A 379 3.46 14.20 -24.11
C GLY A 379 2.32 14.45 -23.13
N LEU A 380 1.42 13.50 -23.14
CA LEU A 380 0.31 13.42 -22.20
C LEU A 380 0.28 12.02 -21.59
N ARG A 381 0.29 11.95 -20.27
CA ARG A 381 0.03 10.73 -19.54
C ARG A 381 -1.39 10.76 -19.00
N SER A 382 -2.11 9.66 -19.14
CA SER A 382 -3.35 9.40 -18.43
C SER A 382 -3.17 8.19 -17.52
N ARG A 383 -3.77 8.24 -16.35
CA ARG A 383 -3.78 7.14 -15.39
C ARG A 383 -5.18 6.95 -14.86
N SER A 384 -5.72 5.73 -14.97
CA SER A 384 -6.95 5.36 -14.27
C SER A 384 -6.62 4.62 -12.97
N ASP A 385 -7.53 4.69 -12.05
CA ASP A 385 -7.46 3.98 -10.78
C ASP A 385 -8.87 3.78 -10.22
N TYR A 386 -9.10 2.63 -9.61
CA TYR A 386 -10.23 2.42 -8.76
C TYR A 386 -9.76 1.96 -7.39
N PHE A 387 -10.11 2.71 -6.38
CA PHE A 387 -9.85 2.38 -4.97
C PHE A 387 -8.36 2.18 -4.63
N GLY A 388 -7.43 2.81 -5.38
CA GLY A 388 -5.99 2.68 -5.20
C GLY A 388 -5.41 1.30 -5.52
N ARG A 389 -6.21 0.37 -6.05
CA ARG A 389 -5.82 -1.04 -6.23
C ARG A 389 -6.23 -1.65 -7.55
N PHE A 390 -7.36 -1.27 -8.09
CA PHE A 390 -7.93 -1.86 -9.31
C PHE A 390 -7.83 -0.90 -10.47
N GLU A 391 -7.97 -1.45 -11.69
CA GLU A 391 -7.95 -0.66 -12.93
C GLU A 391 -6.80 0.35 -12.98
N GLN A 392 -5.65 -0.03 -12.40
CA GLN A 392 -4.43 0.81 -12.38
C GLN A 392 -3.81 0.82 -13.78
N ASN A 393 -4.53 1.42 -14.73
CA ASN A 393 -4.12 1.51 -16.10
C ASN A 393 -3.36 2.81 -16.32
N GLN A 394 -2.43 2.80 -17.26
CA GLN A 394 -1.65 3.97 -17.63
C GLN A 394 -1.53 4.03 -19.14
N PHE A 395 -1.73 5.22 -19.67
CA PHE A 395 -1.53 5.52 -21.07
C PHE A 395 -0.55 6.70 -21.17
N LEU A 396 0.41 6.61 -22.06
CA LEU A 396 1.33 7.68 -22.37
C LEU A 396 1.41 7.81 -23.89
N VAL A 397 1.27 9.02 -24.38
CA VAL A 397 1.60 9.37 -25.75
C VAL A 397 2.54 10.56 -25.67
N SER A 398 3.69 10.46 -26.32
CA SER A 398 4.68 11.55 -26.37
C SER A 398 5.37 11.60 -27.75
N GLY A 399 5.86 12.77 -28.12
CA GLY A 399 6.59 12.95 -29.38
C GLY A 399 7.82 13.79 -29.19
N GLY A 400 8.92 13.38 -29.81
CA GLY A 400 10.14 14.16 -29.91
C GLY A 400 9.89 15.42 -30.78
N THR A 401 10.39 16.56 -30.31
CA THR A 401 10.24 17.84 -31.06
C THR A 401 11.40 18.13 -31.98
N GLY A 402 12.50 17.38 -31.90
CA GLY A 402 13.76 17.69 -32.53
C GLY A 402 14.51 18.88 -31.89
N TRP A 403 13.94 19.52 -30.85
CA TRP A 403 14.59 20.64 -30.19
C TRP A 403 15.66 20.19 -29.22
N ALA A 404 16.78 20.93 -29.23
CA ALA A 404 17.94 20.68 -28.37
C ALA A 404 18.66 19.34 -28.65
N THR A 405 18.59 18.85 -29.88
CA THR A 405 19.33 17.68 -30.36
C THR A 405 19.91 17.98 -31.74
N ASP A 406 20.98 17.28 -32.11
CA ASP A 406 21.61 17.35 -33.43
C ASP A 406 21.04 16.26 -34.40
N GLU A 407 20.23 15.35 -33.93
CA GLU A 407 19.76 14.20 -34.70
C GLU A 407 18.40 14.40 -35.39
N ASP A 408 17.61 15.38 -34.98
CA ASP A 408 16.32 15.81 -35.57
C ASP A 408 15.35 14.65 -35.89
N VAL A 409 15.07 13.83 -34.91
CA VAL A 409 14.15 12.68 -35.03
C VAL A 409 12.78 13.01 -34.45
N LEU A 410 11.79 13.08 -35.34
CA LEU A 410 10.39 13.08 -34.91
C LEU A 410 9.96 11.64 -34.69
N ASP A 411 9.76 11.26 -33.41
CA ASP A 411 9.30 9.94 -33.03
C ASP A 411 8.06 10.06 -32.15
N LEU A 412 7.13 9.13 -32.32
CA LEU A 412 5.92 9.03 -31.52
C LEU A 412 6.04 7.85 -30.58
N ASP A 413 6.09 8.15 -29.31
CA ASP A 413 6.07 7.16 -28.25
C ASP A 413 4.65 6.85 -27.81
N GLU A 414 4.37 5.59 -27.64
CA GLU A 414 3.10 5.07 -27.15
C GLU A 414 3.34 4.03 -26.06
N TYR A 415 2.69 4.18 -24.91
CA TYR A 415 2.79 3.22 -23.83
C TYR A 415 1.45 2.97 -23.20
N VAL A 416 1.09 1.70 -23.07
CA VAL A 416 -0.15 1.23 -22.41
C VAL A 416 0.24 0.22 -21.34
N ARG A 417 -0.19 0.48 -20.11
CA ARG A 417 -0.17 -0.49 -19.01
C ARG A 417 -1.60 -0.78 -18.58
N LEU A 418 -1.95 -2.05 -18.54
CA LEU A 418 -3.17 -2.55 -17.94
C LEU A 418 -2.80 -3.40 -16.74
N ARG A 419 -3.18 -2.96 -15.54
CA ARG A 419 -2.87 -3.67 -14.29
C ARG A 419 -4.14 -3.89 -13.49
N ASN A 420 -4.43 -5.14 -13.18
CA ASN A 420 -5.60 -5.48 -12.40
C ASN A 420 -5.35 -6.69 -11.48
N PRO A 421 -5.67 -6.61 -10.21
CA PRO A 421 -5.67 -7.77 -9.32
C PRO A 421 -6.80 -8.75 -9.66
N VAL A 422 -6.54 -10.04 -9.46
CA VAL A 422 -7.51 -11.14 -9.73
C VAL A 422 -7.90 -11.82 -8.41
N TRP A 423 -8.04 -11.04 -7.36
CA TRP A 423 -8.09 -11.51 -5.97
C TRP A 423 -9.30 -12.35 -5.63
N LEU A 424 -10.45 -12.07 -6.22
CA LEU A 424 -11.66 -12.90 -5.99
C LEU A 424 -11.49 -14.35 -6.43
N ARG A 425 -10.63 -14.59 -7.44
CA ARG A 425 -10.33 -15.96 -7.93
C ARG A 425 -9.05 -16.53 -7.32
N SER A 426 -8.10 -15.67 -7.00
CA SER A 426 -6.79 -16.04 -6.46
C SER A 426 -6.26 -14.89 -5.58
N PRO A 427 -6.49 -14.93 -4.26
CA PRO A 427 -6.02 -13.90 -3.34
C PRO A 427 -4.51 -13.63 -3.50
N GLY A 428 -4.13 -12.36 -3.49
CA GLY A 428 -2.76 -11.91 -3.67
C GLY A 428 -2.22 -11.99 -5.10
N MET A 429 -3.05 -12.30 -6.11
CA MET A 429 -2.63 -12.42 -7.52
C MET A 429 -2.90 -11.12 -8.28
N THR A 430 -1.90 -10.63 -9.00
CA THR A 430 -1.99 -9.45 -9.88
C THR A 430 -1.52 -9.79 -11.28
N GLN A 431 -2.23 -9.28 -12.28
CA GLN A 431 -1.85 -9.34 -13.68
C GLN A 431 -1.48 -7.95 -14.18
N THR A 432 -0.41 -7.87 -14.98
CA THR A 432 0.01 -6.63 -15.64
C THR A 432 0.35 -6.92 -17.09
N LEU A 433 -0.24 -6.15 -18.00
CA LEU A 433 0.12 -6.15 -19.41
C LEU A 433 0.67 -4.78 -19.77
N ASP A 434 1.91 -4.73 -20.20
CA ASP A 434 2.54 -3.56 -20.80
C ASP A 434 2.65 -3.77 -22.31
N VAL A 435 2.22 -2.77 -23.09
CA VAL A 435 2.43 -2.71 -24.55
C VAL A 435 3.03 -1.36 -24.86
N PHE A 436 4.09 -1.34 -25.63
CA PHE A 436 4.84 -0.10 -25.86
C PHE A 436 5.46 -0.04 -27.25
N ASN A 437 5.54 1.16 -27.75
CA ASN A 437 6.42 1.63 -28.81
C ASN A 437 7.07 2.91 -28.28
N VAL A 438 8.29 2.82 -27.77
CA VAL A 438 8.92 3.90 -27.01
C VAL A 438 10.40 3.99 -27.37
N GLU A 439 10.80 5.14 -27.87
CA GLU A 439 12.21 5.50 -28.03
C GLU A 439 13.06 4.37 -28.64
N GLY A 440 12.75 4.02 -29.87
CA GLY A 440 13.50 3.04 -30.67
C GLY A 440 13.30 1.58 -30.32
N ARG A 441 12.23 1.23 -29.61
CA ARG A 441 11.88 -0.15 -29.31
C ARG A 441 10.38 -0.33 -29.09
N TYR A 442 9.88 -1.45 -29.54
CA TYR A 442 8.48 -1.84 -29.30
C TYR A 442 8.38 -3.25 -28.71
N GLY A 443 7.25 -3.54 -28.09
CA GLY A 443 7.05 -4.85 -27.49
C GLY A 443 5.86 -4.95 -26.56
N ALA A 444 5.79 -6.09 -25.88
CA ALA A 444 4.80 -6.37 -24.87
C ALA A 444 5.39 -7.19 -23.72
N VAL A 445 4.90 -6.95 -22.50
CA VAL A 445 5.25 -7.73 -21.31
C VAL A 445 3.97 -8.10 -20.59
N LEU A 446 3.72 -9.38 -20.43
CA LEU A 446 2.67 -9.92 -19.57
C LEU A 446 3.31 -10.48 -18.30
N SER A 447 2.90 -9.96 -17.14
CA SER A 447 3.33 -10.46 -15.83
C SER A 447 2.12 -10.94 -15.04
N VAL A 448 2.28 -12.09 -14.39
CA VAL A 448 1.33 -12.63 -13.42
C VAL A 448 2.11 -12.95 -12.16
N GLU A 449 1.76 -12.29 -11.08
CA GLU A 449 2.44 -12.40 -9.80
C GLU A 449 1.45 -12.75 -8.69
N ARG A 450 1.85 -13.65 -7.80
CA ARG A 450 1.06 -13.99 -6.62
C ARG A 450 1.93 -13.92 -5.37
N THR A 451 1.46 -13.14 -4.40
CA THR A 451 2.04 -13.08 -3.07
C THR A 451 1.15 -13.83 -2.09
N HIS A 452 1.72 -14.73 -1.34
CA HIS A 452 1.06 -15.46 -0.27
C HIS A 452 1.67 -15.06 1.07
N ARG A 453 0.82 -14.57 1.98
CA ARG A 453 1.15 -14.28 3.37
C ARG A 453 0.35 -15.22 4.26
N PRO A 454 0.98 -15.94 5.20
CA PRO A 454 0.21 -16.77 6.13
C PRO A 454 -0.67 -15.89 7.01
N HIS A 455 -1.89 -16.34 7.28
CA HIS A 455 -2.81 -15.60 8.15
C HIS A 455 -2.27 -15.66 9.56
N LEU A 456 -1.76 -16.38 10.20
CA LEU A 456 -1.17 -16.38 11.54
C LEU A 456 0.34 -16.19 11.44
N SER A 457 0.70 -15.11 11.51
CA SER A 457 1.67 -14.11 11.45
C SER A 457 3.16 -14.33 11.61
N PHE A 458 3.75 -15.36 11.92
CA PHE A 458 5.22 -15.48 12.03
C PHE A 458 5.83 -16.31 10.90
N GLY A 459 5.05 -16.58 9.87
CA GLY A 459 5.51 -17.35 8.73
C GLY A 459 6.05 -16.47 7.61
N PRO A 460 6.86 -17.07 6.70
CA PRO A 460 7.46 -16.33 5.60
C PRO A 460 6.43 -15.89 4.56
N GLU A 461 6.55 -14.66 4.08
CA GLU A 461 5.91 -14.21 2.86
C GLU A 461 6.54 -14.94 1.66
N ARG A 462 5.71 -15.48 0.78
CA ARG A 462 6.14 -16.20 -0.43
C ARG A 462 5.59 -15.51 -1.66
N GLU A 463 6.42 -15.35 -2.67
CA GLU A 463 6.03 -14.83 -3.98
C GLU A 463 6.33 -15.83 -5.09
N VAL A 464 5.46 -15.90 -6.07
CA VAL A 464 5.69 -16.62 -7.33
C VAL A 464 5.25 -15.73 -8.47
N GLY A 465 5.98 -15.78 -9.58
CA GLY A 465 5.70 -14.96 -10.75
C GLY A 465 5.97 -15.71 -12.06
N LEU A 466 5.19 -15.34 -13.05
CA LEU A 466 5.37 -15.71 -14.45
C LEU A 466 5.45 -14.42 -15.26
N ARG A 467 6.46 -14.29 -16.13
CA ARG A 467 6.61 -13.16 -17.03
C ARG A 467 6.86 -13.67 -18.45
N LEU A 468 6.05 -13.19 -19.39
CA LEU A 468 6.27 -13.30 -20.81
C LEU A 468 6.70 -11.95 -21.32
N ARG A 469 7.83 -11.87 -22.02
CA ARG A 469 8.40 -10.62 -22.52
C ARG A 469 8.73 -10.78 -24.02
N TRP A 470 8.31 -9.81 -24.80
CA TRP A 470 8.64 -9.67 -26.20
C TRP A 470 9.10 -8.25 -26.46
N VAL A 471 10.35 -8.07 -26.93
CA VAL A 471 10.96 -6.75 -27.13
C VAL A 471 11.77 -6.78 -28.43
N VAL A 472 11.57 -5.77 -29.24
CA VAL A 472 12.23 -5.57 -30.52
C VAL A 472 12.85 -4.18 -30.55
N PRO A 473 14.17 -4.03 -30.62
CA PRO A 473 14.83 -2.79 -31.01
C PRO A 473 14.43 -2.39 -32.43
N ASP A 474 14.14 -1.11 -32.65
CA ASP A 474 13.68 -0.57 -33.91
C ASP A 474 14.57 0.58 -34.41
N ASP A 475 15.07 1.43 -33.50
CA ASP A 475 15.94 2.53 -33.82
C ASP A 475 17.12 2.63 -32.84
N ALA A 476 18.31 2.32 -33.33
CA ALA A 476 19.53 2.30 -32.53
C ALA A 476 19.95 3.68 -32.00
N ARG A 477 19.45 4.79 -32.57
CA ARG A 477 19.76 6.14 -32.10
C ARG A 477 19.28 6.41 -30.68
N PHE A 478 18.18 5.76 -30.28
CA PHE A 478 17.64 5.86 -28.91
C PHE A 478 18.31 4.92 -27.93
N LEU A 479 19.04 3.92 -28.39
CA LEU A 479 19.55 2.86 -27.52
C LEU A 479 20.92 3.24 -26.95
N VAL A 480 21.20 2.83 -25.73
CA VAL A 480 22.53 2.99 -25.13
C VAL A 480 23.49 2.02 -25.79
N PRO A 481 24.58 2.53 -26.44
CA PRO A 481 25.56 1.67 -27.08
C PRO A 481 26.17 0.67 -26.09
N GLY A 482 26.24 -0.59 -26.50
CA GLY A 482 26.82 -1.66 -25.70
C GLY A 482 25.84 -2.35 -24.74
N GLU A 483 24.61 -1.85 -24.58
CA GLU A 483 23.56 -2.51 -23.79
C GLU A 483 22.61 -3.38 -24.65
N PHE A 484 22.43 -2.99 -25.92
CA PHE A 484 21.52 -3.67 -26.84
C PHE A 484 22.25 -4.08 -28.13
N GLU A 485 21.87 -5.22 -28.61
CA GLU A 485 22.13 -5.66 -29.98
C GLU A 485 20.83 -5.58 -30.79
N ASP A 486 20.96 -5.42 -32.11
CA ASP A 486 19.85 -5.27 -33.07
C ASP A 486 19.09 -6.58 -33.28
N VAL A 487 18.61 -7.17 -32.21
CA VAL A 487 17.87 -8.43 -32.26
C VAL A 487 16.62 -8.35 -31.41
N GLY A 488 15.53 -8.93 -31.91
CA GLY A 488 14.35 -9.16 -31.11
C GLY A 488 14.55 -10.29 -30.12
N THR A 489 13.93 -10.18 -28.95
CA THR A 489 13.92 -11.22 -27.92
C THR A 489 12.50 -11.55 -27.50
N ALA A 490 12.22 -12.83 -27.36
CA ALA A 490 10.98 -13.34 -26.77
C ALA A 490 11.34 -14.34 -25.67
N GLU A 491 10.89 -14.11 -24.44
CA GLU A 491 11.28 -14.93 -23.29
C GLU A 491 10.12 -15.29 -22.37
N LEU A 492 10.27 -16.41 -21.69
CA LEU A 492 9.48 -16.82 -20.54
C LEU A 492 10.40 -16.85 -19.31
N GLU A 493 10.00 -16.15 -18.24
CA GLU A 493 10.68 -16.14 -16.96
C GLU A 493 9.73 -16.60 -15.86
N LEU A 494 10.21 -17.49 -15.01
CA LEU A 494 9.58 -17.87 -13.74
C LEU A 494 10.37 -17.26 -12.58
N SER A 495 9.66 -16.77 -11.56
CA SER A 495 10.26 -16.27 -10.34
C SER A 495 9.64 -16.91 -9.12
N ALA A 496 10.45 -17.12 -8.09
CA ALA A 496 9.99 -17.52 -6.76
C ALA A 496 10.80 -16.80 -5.70
N GLY A 497 10.14 -16.39 -4.64
CA GLY A 497 10.78 -15.67 -3.54
C GLY A 497 10.18 -16.01 -2.19
N VAL A 498 10.97 -15.78 -1.16
CA VAL A 498 10.58 -15.89 0.23
C VAL A 498 11.21 -14.74 1.02
N ARG A 499 10.41 -14.09 1.88
CA ARG A 499 10.88 -13.11 2.85
C ARG A 499 10.43 -13.55 4.23
N ASP A 500 11.34 -13.49 5.19
CA ASP A 500 11.06 -13.91 6.56
C ASP A 500 11.76 -13.01 7.56
N ARG A 501 11.25 -13.00 8.79
CA ARG A 501 11.86 -12.30 9.91
C ARG A 501 12.31 -13.30 10.95
N GLN A 502 13.62 -13.41 11.14
CA GLN A 502 14.27 -14.32 12.10
C GLN A 502 14.93 -13.50 13.21
N GLY A 503 14.19 -13.28 14.30
CA GLY A 503 14.64 -12.38 15.37
C GLY A 503 14.89 -10.95 14.84
N PRO A 504 16.12 -10.39 15.01
CA PRO A 504 16.45 -9.05 14.53
C PRO A 504 16.78 -8.97 13.04
N TRP A 505 16.80 -10.10 12.32
CA TRP A 505 17.12 -10.18 10.91
C TRP A 505 15.87 -10.18 10.04
N GLN A 506 15.91 -9.41 8.95
CA GLN A 506 14.99 -9.54 7.82
C GLN A 506 15.74 -10.26 6.71
N LEU A 507 15.28 -11.45 6.37
CA LEU A 507 15.90 -12.32 5.38
C LEU A 507 15.04 -12.37 4.11
N GLY A 508 15.68 -12.41 2.96
CA GLY A 508 15.04 -12.59 1.68
C GLY A 508 15.84 -13.54 0.80
N LEU A 509 15.14 -14.38 0.05
CA LEU A 509 15.71 -15.20 -1.01
C LEU A 509 14.78 -15.12 -2.22
N LYS A 510 15.32 -14.79 -3.40
CA LYS A 510 14.58 -14.73 -4.65
C LYS A 510 15.36 -15.41 -5.76
N GLY A 511 14.72 -16.31 -6.48
CA GLY A 511 15.27 -16.94 -7.67
C GLY A 511 14.44 -16.62 -8.90
N THR A 512 15.09 -16.47 -10.05
CA THR A 512 14.46 -16.42 -11.36
C THR A 512 15.10 -17.47 -12.28
N ALA A 513 14.30 -18.05 -13.14
CA ALA A 513 14.80 -18.94 -14.18
C ALA A 513 13.91 -18.83 -15.44
N GLY A 514 14.53 -18.78 -16.59
CA GLY A 514 13.80 -18.65 -17.84
C GLY A 514 14.65 -18.93 -19.06
N GLY A 515 14.06 -18.76 -20.20
CA GLY A 515 14.75 -18.85 -21.48
C GLY A 515 13.91 -18.23 -22.58
N GLY A 516 14.53 -18.03 -23.70
CA GLY A 516 13.87 -17.37 -24.80
C GLY A 516 14.58 -17.54 -26.14
N LEU A 517 14.01 -16.86 -27.12
CA LEU A 517 14.48 -16.82 -28.49
C LEU A 517 15.09 -15.46 -28.78
N VAL A 518 16.16 -15.48 -29.56
CA VAL A 518 16.80 -14.33 -30.19
C VAL A 518 16.55 -14.44 -31.69
N TYR A 519 16.02 -13.39 -32.31
CA TYR A 519 15.71 -13.41 -33.72
C TYR A 519 15.96 -12.03 -34.36
N ASN A 520 16.19 -12.05 -35.63
CA ASN A 520 16.33 -10.83 -36.41
C ASN A 520 14.96 -10.34 -36.88
N SER A 521 14.52 -9.18 -36.40
CA SER A 521 13.16 -8.70 -36.61
C SER A 521 12.91 -8.05 -37.99
N ARG A 522 13.94 -7.52 -38.66
CA ARG A 522 13.78 -6.76 -39.92
C ARG A 522 14.86 -6.96 -40.96
N GLY A 523 15.63 -8.03 -40.91
CA GLY A 523 16.79 -8.18 -41.76
C GLY A 523 17.88 -7.18 -41.42
N LEU A 524 17.84 -6.57 -40.22
CA LEU A 524 18.91 -5.80 -39.60
C LEU A 524 20.10 -6.69 -39.23
N ALA A 525 20.09 -7.94 -39.73
CA ALA A 525 21.23 -8.79 -39.69
C ALA A 525 22.42 -7.95 -40.15
N ASN A 526 23.29 -7.68 -39.21
CA ASN A 526 24.59 -7.11 -39.48
C ASN A 526 24.80 -5.59 -39.25
N ALA A 527 23.89 -4.85 -38.61
CA ALA A 527 24.28 -3.54 -38.09
C ALA A 527 25.41 -3.66 -37.06
N THR A 528 25.50 -4.77 -36.34
CA THR A 528 26.59 -5.07 -35.40
C THR A 528 27.72 -5.90 -36.01
N GLY A 529 27.55 -6.45 -37.24
CA GLY A 529 28.53 -7.33 -37.85
C GLY A 529 28.72 -8.69 -37.15
N ARG A 530 27.86 -9.04 -36.19
CA ARG A 530 27.97 -10.27 -35.41
C ARG A 530 26.99 -11.32 -35.95
N ASN A 531 27.52 -12.40 -36.50
CA ASN A 531 26.79 -13.58 -36.98
C ASN A 531 26.83 -14.73 -35.96
N ASP A 532 27.30 -14.48 -34.74
CA ASP A 532 27.68 -15.48 -33.74
C ASP A 532 26.73 -15.55 -32.54
N LEU A 533 25.62 -14.80 -32.59
CA LEU A 533 24.61 -14.86 -31.53
C LEU A 533 23.79 -16.15 -31.60
N ASP A 534 23.60 -16.73 -30.44
CA ASP A 534 22.71 -17.89 -30.31
C ASP A 534 21.23 -17.54 -30.60
N PRO A 535 20.50 -18.39 -31.33
CA PRO A 535 19.08 -18.19 -31.58
C PRO A 535 18.19 -18.41 -30.33
N TYR A 536 18.77 -18.91 -29.24
CA TYR A 536 18.09 -19.10 -27.96
C TYR A 536 19.04 -18.87 -26.80
N PHE A 537 18.47 -18.59 -25.63
CA PHE A 537 19.21 -18.40 -24.39
C PHE A 537 18.45 -18.95 -23.19
N TYR A 538 19.19 -19.28 -22.14
CA TYR A 538 18.70 -19.61 -20.82
C TYR A 538 19.31 -18.63 -19.81
N ARG A 539 18.51 -18.20 -18.86
CA ARG A 539 18.96 -17.26 -17.83
C ARG A 539 18.44 -17.68 -16.48
N ALA A 540 19.30 -17.66 -15.47
CA ALA A 540 18.91 -17.92 -14.08
C ALA A 540 19.62 -16.95 -13.14
N THR A 541 18.92 -16.50 -12.10
CA THR A 541 19.50 -15.67 -11.04
C THR A 541 19.04 -16.14 -9.68
N LEU A 542 19.89 -15.97 -8.68
CA LEU A 542 19.58 -16.20 -7.27
C LEU A 542 20.10 -15.00 -6.47
N GLU A 543 19.22 -14.41 -5.66
CA GLU A 543 19.53 -13.30 -4.78
C GLU A 543 19.14 -13.63 -3.35
N GLY A 544 20.08 -13.47 -2.42
CA GLY A 544 19.83 -13.54 -0.99
C GLY A 544 20.08 -12.19 -0.33
N THR A 545 19.22 -11.77 0.58
CA THR A 545 19.38 -10.54 1.36
C THR A 545 19.25 -10.80 2.85
N ALA A 546 20.04 -10.07 3.64
CA ALA A 546 19.94 -10.09 5.09
C ALA A 546 20.16 -8.68 5.64
N ASP A 547 19.12 -8.13 6.25
CA ASP A 547 19.12 -6.80 6.85
C ASP A 547 18.96 -6.91 8.36
N ARG A 548 19.75 -6.13 9.11
CA ARG A 548 19.66 -6.08 10.57
C ARG A 548 19.81 -4.66 11.10
N THR A 549 18.91 -4.28 11.99
CA THR A 549 19.08 -3.09 12.83
C THR A 549 19.96 -3.46 14.02
N LEU A 550 21.20 -2.95 14.03
CA LEU A 550 22.18 -3.21 15.10
C LEU A 550 21.91 -2.37 16.34
N SER A 551 21.39 -1.17 16.14
CA SER A 551 20.95 -0.22 17.17
C SER A 551 20.00 0.80 16.55
N PRO A 552 19.33 1.69 17.32
CA PRO A 552 18.44 2.71 16.74
C PRO A 552 19.08 3.60 15.67
N ARG A 553 20.41 3.66 15.65
CA ARG A 553 21.16 4.48 14.68
C ARG A 553 21.98 3.69 13.65
N TRP A 554 22.12 2.38 13.79
CA TRP A 554 22.96 1.59 12.92
C TRP A 554 22.19 0.45 12.25
N ARG A 555 22.33 0.32 10.94
CA ARG A 555 21.77 -0.76 10.12
C ARG A 555 22.87 -1.43 9.32
N LEU A 556 22.84 -2.75 9.28
CA LEU A 556 23.68 -3.60 8.44
C LEU A 556 22.82 -4.21 7.33
N GLY A 557 23.27 -4.11 6.10
CA GLY A 557 22.70 -4.79 4.94
C GLY A 557 23.73 -5.70 4.30
N LEU A 558 23.34 -6.93 4.02
CA LEU A 558 24.13 -7.93 3.28
C LEU A 558 23.32 -8.40 2.08
N ARG A 559 23.98 -8.61 0.95
CA ARG A 559 23.36 -9.19 -0.24
C ARG A 559 24.35 -10.13 -0.92
N GLY A 560 23.88 -11.32 -1.28
CA GLY A 560 24.58 -12.25 -2.17
C GLY A 560 23.80 -12.38 -3.47
N PHE A 561 24.51 -12.50 -4.58
CA PHE A 561 23.92 -12.68 -5.90
C PHE A 561 24.70 -13.74 -6.68
N ALA A 562 23.99 -14.55 -7.44
CA ALA A 562 24.53 -15.44 -8.44
C ALA A 562 23.64 -15.36 -9.68
N GLY A 563 24.24 -15.21 -10.85
CA GLY A 563 23.52 -15.15 -12.12
C GLY A 563 24.31 -15.86 -13.21
N VAL A 564 23.57 -16.50 -14.12
CA VAL A 564 24.11 -17.11 -15.32
C VAL A 564 23.20 -16.84 -16.49
N SER A 565 23.78 -16.58 -17.65
CA SER A 565 23.10 -16.54 -18.94
C SER A 565 23.93 -17.32 -19.93
N ALA A 566 23.33 -18.28 -20.61
CA ALA A 566 23.99 -19.16 -21.56
C ALA A 566 23.09 -19.41 -22.77
N GLY A 567 23.69 -19.57 -23.93
CA GLY A 567 23.07 -20.01 -25.16
C GLY A 567 23.47 -21.44 -25.52
N GLY A 568 23.57 -21.71 -26.83
CA GLY A 568 24.15 -22.97 -27.38
C GLY A 568 25.65 -22.86 -27.55
N ASP A 569 26.09 -22.79 -28.83
CA ASP A 569 27.52 -22.70 -29.16
C ASP A 569 27.99 -21.26 -29.43
N GLY A 570 27.10 -20.28 -29.45
CA GLY A 570 27.37 -18.87 -29.72
C GLY A 570 27.26 -17.98 -28.48
N GLU A 571 27.33 -16.67 -28.69
CA GLU A 571 27.17 -15.69 -27.62
C GLU A 571 25.72 -15.34 -27.34
N THR A 572 25.39 -15.16 -26.07
CA THR A 572 24.09 -14.63 -25.66
C THR A 572 24.01 -13.12 -25.95
N ALA A 573 22.88 -12.67 -26.51
CA ALA A 573 22.64 -11.26 -26.76
C ALA A 573 22.86 -10.42 -25.49
N LYS A 574 23.55 -9.25 -25.61
CA LYS A 574 23.96 -8.43 -24.47
C LYS A 574 22.83 -8.04 -23.56
N GLN A 575 21.66 -7.68 -24.10
CA GLN A 575 20.49 -7.34 -23.29
C GLN A 575 19.96 -8.54 -22.45
N ARG A 576 20.49 -9.75 -22.64
CA ARG A 576 20.14 -10.94 -21.84
C ARG A 576 21.29 -11.46 -20.98
N GLN A 577 22.47 -10.89 -21.06
CA GLN A 577 23.60 -11.22 -20.19
C GLN A 577 23.36 -10.79 -18.72
N ILE A 578 24.26 -11.15 -17.83
CA ILE A 578 24.27 -10.74 -16.42
C ILE A 578 25.08 -9.44 -16.29
N TYR A 579 24.50 -8.44 -15.65
CA TYR A 579 25.09 -7.11 -15.50
C TYR A 579 25.81 -6.97 -14.16
N ALA A 580 26.99 -6.34 -14.20
CA ALA A 580 27.81 -6.12 -13.00
C ALA A 580 27.16 -5.14 -12.03
N SER A 581 26.65 -4.02 -12.51
CA SER A 581 26.31 -2.88 -11.65
C SER A 581 24.84 -2.46 -11.67
N GLY A 582 23.92 -3.26 -12.12
CA GLY A 582 22.53 -2.81 -12.12
C GLY A 582 21.52 -3.78 -12.72
N ALA A 583 20.27 -3.34 -12.82
CA ALA A 583 19.23 -4.07 -13.51
C ALA A 583 19.56 -4.18 -15.01
N ASP A 584 19.14 -5.27 -15.61
CA ASP A 584 19.33 -5.46 -17.04
C ASP A 584 18.57 -4.39 -17.87
N PRO A 585 18.97 -4.15 -19.12
CA PRO A 585 18.36 -3.10 -19.95
C PRO A 585 16.86 -3.28 -20.16
N LEU A 586 16.38 -4.51 -20.26
CA LEU A 586 14.95 -4.77 -20.47
C LEU A 586 14.10 -4.47 -19.23
N GLU A 587 14.65 -4.56 -18.02
CA GLU A 587 13.96 -4.12 -16.80
C GLU A 587 13.75 -2.61 -16.77
N ARG A 588 14.65 -1.84 -17.38
CA ARG A 588 14.57 -0.37 -17.44
C ARG A 588 13.51 0.13 -18.41
N ILE A 589 13.12 -0.66 -19.38
CA ILE A 589 12.12 -0.27 -20.39
C ILE A 589 10.75 0.05 -19.77
N THR A 590 10.42 -0.58 -18.65
CA THR A 590 9.17 -0.33 -17.92
C THR A 590 9.23 0.93 -17.05
N ASN A 591 10.41 1.54 -16.92
CA ASN A 591 10.57 2.79 -16.20
C ASN A 591 10.50 3.99 -17.16
N PRO A 592 9.46 4.82 -17.08
CA PRO A 592 9.26 5.93 -18.01
C PRO A 592 10.36 7.01 -17.95
N PHE A 593 11.22 6.98 -16.92
CA PHE A 593 12.32 7.94 -16.74
C PHE A 593 13.70 7.40 -17.14
N LEU A 594 13.81 6.13 -17.50
CA LEU A 594 15.09 5.47 -17.79
C LEU A 594 15.03 4.72 -19.13
N ARG A 595 14.45 5.34 -20.15
CA ARG A 595 14.07 4.64 -21.36
C ARG A 595 15.16 4.56 -22.41
N SER A 596 15.96 5.61 -22.60
CA SER A 596 16.86 5.70 -23.74
C SER A 596 18.14 6.49 -23.48
N ARG A 597 19.02 6.45 -24.48
CA ARG A 597 20.26 7.22 -24.51
C ARG A 597 19.98 8.72 -24.37
N GLY A 598 20.78 9.42 -23.55
CA GLY A 598 20.64 10.84 -23.28
C GLY A 598 19.50 11.19 -22.33
N ALA A 599 18.65 10.25 -21.94
CA ALA A 599 17.68 10.49 -20.87
C ALA A 599 18.40 11.02 -19.62
N PRO A 600 17.87 12.05 -18.92
CA PRO A 600 18.59 12.75 -17.84
C PRO A 600 19.18 11.85 -16.76
N LEU A 601 18.53 10.72 -16.46
CA LEU A 601 18.96 9.77 -15.43
C LEU A 601 19.93 8.69 -15.95
N LEU A 602 20.21 8.65 -17.25
CA LEU A 602 21.14 7.69 -17.88
C LEU A 602 22.40 8.37 -18.45
N ARG A 603 22.55 9.65 -18.24
CA ARG A 603 23.76 10.36 -18.72
C ARG A 603 24.98 9.88 -17.93
N PRO A 604 26.14 9.75 -18.60
CA PRO A 604 27.38 9.31 -17.95
C PRO A 604 27.87 10.21 -16.83
N ASP A 605 27.50 11.50 -16.87
CA ASP A 605 27.82 12.50 -15.86
C ASP A 605 26.80 12.54 -14.70
N VAL A 606 25.62 11.95 -14.89
CA VAL A 606 24.58 11.78 -13.88
C VAL A 606 24.19 10.30 -13.85
N TYR A 607 25.13 9.46 -13.43
CA TYR A 607 24.91 8.03 -13.39
C TYR A 607 23.84 7.65 -12.39
N TYR A 608 22.79 6.99 -12.86
CA TYR A 608 21.73 6.41 -12.03
C TYR A 608 21.87 4.90 -11.95
N HIS A 609 22.16 4.41 -10.74
CA HIS A 609 22.32 3.00 -10.49
C HIS A 609 21.00 2.38 -10.03
N MET A 610 20.39 1.54 -10.85
CA MET A 610 19.26 0.69 -10.45
C MET A 610 19.78 -0.58 -9.78
N ALA A 611 19.17 -0.96 -8.65
CA ALA A 611 19.50 -2.21 -7.98
C ALA A 611 19.14 -3.41 -8.89
N GLY A 612 20.03 -4.37 -8.96
CA GLY A 612 19.86 -5.59 -9.76
C GLY A 612 21.22 -6.15 -10.18
N GLY A 613 21.24 -7.25 -10.90
CA GLY A 613 22.46 -7.90 -11.28
C GLY A 613 23.43 -8.09 -10.12
N GLY A 614 24.73 -7.94 -10.35
CA GLY A 614 25.74 -8.05 -9.29
C GLY A 614 25.73 -6.91 -8.27
N ASN A 615 25.12 -5.78 -8.58
CA ASN A 615 25.09 -4.56 -7.76
C ASN A 615 26.49 -4.08 -7.31
N LEU A 616 27.49 -4.25 -8.21
CA LEU A 616 28.86 -3.76 -8.03
C LEU A 616 28.86 -2.26 -8.41
N ARG A 617 28.73 -1.42 -7.41
CA ARG A 617 28.32 0.00 -7.52
C ARG A 617 29.35 0.91 -8.17
N GLY A 618 30.61 0.47 -8.27
CA GLY A 618 31.70 1.21 -8.91
C GLY A 618 31.85 0.97 -10.41
N TYR A 619 31.08 0.05 -10.99
CA TYR A 619 31.23 -0.35 -12.40
C TYR A 619 30.22 0.34 -13.30
N ASP A 620 30.58 0.45 -14.58
CA ASP A 620 29.72 1.00 -15.61
C ASP A 620 28.50 0.07 -15.82
N PRO A 621 27.28 0.61 -16.04
CA PRO A 621 26.07 -0.19 -16.23
C PRO A 621 26.09 -1.06 -17.50
N THR A 622 26.99 -0.77 -18.45
CA THR A 622 27.11 -1.57 -19.67
C THR A 622 27.98 -2.82 -19.50
N VAL A 623 28.66 -2.97 -18.37
CA VAL A 623 29.48 -4.15 -18.10
C VAL A 623 28.61 -5.37 -17.84
N SER A 624 28.64 -6.30 -18.79
CA SER A 624 27.85 -7.53 -18.76
C SER A 624 28.73 -8.77 -19.01
N MET A 625 28.25 -9.94 -18.61
CA MET A 625 28.98 -11.21 -18.67
C MET A 625 28.03 -12.39 -18.67
N SER A 626 28.55 -13.58 -19.01
CA SER A 626 27.77 -14.83 -19.03
C SER A 626 27.42 -15.31 -17.61
N ALA A 627 28.33 -15.15 -16.64
CA ALA A 627 28.05 -15.53 -15.26
C ALA A 627 28.75 -14.60 -14.26
N LEU A 628 28.09 -14.40 -13.12
CA LEU A 628 28.58 -13.55 -12.05
C LEU A 628 28.10 -14.07 -10.68
N VAL A 629 29.04 -14.15 -9.74
CA VAL A 629 28.73 -14.27 -8.31
C VAL A 629 29.18 -12.98 -7.64
N ALA A 630 28.33 -12.36 -6.82
CA ALA A 630 28.66 -11.10 -6.18
C ALA A 630 28.17 -11.08 -4.71
N ALA A 631 28.89 -10.31 -3.90
CA ALA A 631 28.55 -10.01 -2.52
C ALA A 631 28.61 -8.51 -2.27
N ASN A 632 27.61 -7.99 -1.58
CA ASN A 632 27.48 -6.58 -1.25
C ASN A 632 27.32 -6.43 0.27
N LEU A 633 28.05 -5.49 0.85
CA LEU A 633 27.95 -5.10 2.26
C LEU A 633 27.64 -3.61 2.34
N GLU A 634 26.73 -3.24 3.21
CA GLU A 634 26.42 -1.84 3.51
C GLU A 634 26.23 -1.64 5.01
N LEU A 635 26.94 -0.66 5.58
CA LEU A 635 26.75 -0.22 6.95
C LEU A 635 26.25 1.22 6.95
N GLU A 636 25.06 1.42 7.46
CA GLU A 636 24.39 2.72 7.50
C GLU A 636 24.33 3.26 8.94
N ARG A 637 24.61 4.55 9.10
CA ARG A 637 24.46 5.28 10.37
C ARG A 637 23.50 6.46 10.20
N THR A 638 22.42 6.46 10.95
CA THR A 638 21.54 7.62 11.07
C THR A 638 22.22 8.73 11.86
N VAL A 639 22.48 9.87 11.22
CA VAL A 639 23.14 11.03 11.83
C VAL A 639 22.15 12.10 12.24
N LEU A 640 20.99 12.17 11.59
CA LEU A 640 19.90 13.07 11.91
C LEU A 640 18.59 12.29 11.88
N ASP A 641 17.85 12.31 12.99
CA ASP A 641 16.49 11.82 13.09
C ASP A 641 15.61 12.90 13.73
N ARG A 642 14.62 13.39 12.98
CA ARG A 642 13.69 14.44 13.39
C ARG A 642 12.29 14.02 12.97
N ALA A 643 11.74 13.02 13.64
CA ALA A 643 10.46 12.40 13.31
C ALA A 643 9.30 13.40 13.11
N GLN A 644 9.34 14.55 13.79
CA GLN A 644 8.27 15.56 13.76
C GLN A 644 8.46 16.68 12.71
N LYS A 645 9.61 16.75 11.99
CA LYS A 645 9.83 17.83 11.00
C LYS A 645 9.57 17.36 9.57
N LYS A 646 8.78 18.16 8.81
CA LYS A 646 8.27 17.83 7.47
C LYS A 646 9.34 17.77 6.38
N LEU A 647 10.42 18.55 6.44
CA LEU A 647 11.34 18.69 5.30
C LEU A 647 12.47 17.64 5.26
N PHE A 648 13.08 17.31 6.39
CA PHE A 648 14.07 16.23 6.51
C PHE A 648 13.75 15.43 7.76
N LYS A 649 13.19 14.25 7.55
CA LYS A 649 12.83 13.34 8.64
C LYS A 649 14.06 12.60 9.16
N ARG A 650 14.88 12.08 8.24
CA ARG A 650 16.06 11.30 8.58
C ARG A 650 17.18 11.54 7.58
N VAL A 651 18.40 11.64 8.06
CA VAL A 651 19.62 11.65 7.23
C VAL A 651 20.57 10.59 7.77
N SER A 652 21.09 9.77 6.88
CA SER A 652 22.01 8.68 7.20
C SER A 652 23.25 8.75 6.31
N LEU A 653 24.38 8.34 6.85
CA LEU A 653 25.62 8.08 6.12
C LEU A 653 25.78 6.57 5.97
N ALA A 654 26.18 6.12 4.78
CA ALA A 654 26.42 4.72 4.48
C ALA A 654 27.87 4.52 3.99
N GLY A 655 28.53 3.49 4.46
CA GLY A 655 29.72 2.94 3.85
C GLY A 655 29.37 1.60 3.20
N PHE A 656 29.95 1.30 2.04
CA PHE A 656 29.70 0.06 1.35
C PHE A 656 30.98 -0.55 0.73
N GLY A 657 30.95 -1.85 0.54
CA GLY A 657 31.95 -2.61 -0.21
C GLY A 657 31.29 -3.74 -0.98
N ASP A 658 31.70 -3.88 -2.22
CA ASP A 658 31.16 -4.85 -3.16
C ASP A 658 32.30 -5.69 -3.73
N ALA A 659 32.06 -6.99 -3.91
CA ALA A 659 33.02 -7.90 -4.54
C ALA A 659 32.28 -8.91 -5.39
N GLY A 660 32.86 -9.28 -6.54
CA GLY A 660 32.29 -10.27 -7.44
C GLY A 660 33.38 -11.06 -8.17
N HIS A 661 32.98 -12.26 -8.58
CA HIS A 661 33.77 -13.10 -9.48
C HIS A 661 32.95 -13.34 -10.76
N ALA A 662 33.53 -12.95 -11.88
CA ALA A 662 32.88 -12.99 -13.18
C ALA A 662 33.50 -14.12 -14.03
N ILE A 663 32.66 -14.79 -14.82
CA ILE A 663 33.06 -15.62 -15.94
C ILE A 663 32.67 -14.85 -17.20
N ALA A 664 33.66 -14.38 -17.95
CA ALA A 664 33.46 -13.72 -19.22
C ALA A 664 33.79 -14.70 -20.36
N ASP A 665 33.13 -14.57 -21.49
CA ASP A 665 33.53 -15.25 -22.71
C ASP A 665 34.85 -14.70 -23.18
N GLU A 666 35.73 -15.53 -23.78
CA GLU A 666 37.12 -15.20 -24.09
C GLU A 666 37.25 -14.03 -25.07
N ASP A 667 36.19 -13.67 -25.80
CA ASP A 667 36.19 -12.73 -26.90
C ASP A 667 35.39 -11.43 -26.62
N ASP A 668 35.20 -11.01 -25.40
CA ASP A 668 34.54 -9.73 -25.09
C ASP A 668 35.33 -8.55 -25.73
N PRO A 669 34.77 -7.91 -26.77
CA PRO A 669 35.49 -6.86 -27.54
C PRO A 669 35.72 -5.57 -26.72
N ILE A 670 35.06 -5.37 -25.61
CA ILE A 670 35.21 -4.19 -24.74
C ILE A 670 36.33 -4.39 -23.74
N THR A 671 36.54 -5.57 -23.21
CA THR A 671 37.52 -5.84 -22.16
C THR A 671 38.70 -6.69 -22.65
N GLY A 672 38.55 -7.49 -23.71
CA GLY A 672 39.57 -8.37 -24.29
C GLY A 672 40.16 -9.36 -23.31
N ARG A 673 39.43 -9.73 -22.21
CA ARG A 673 39.98 -10.54 -21.14
C ARG A 673 38.94 -11.18 -20.25
N ASN A 674 39.28 -12.36 -19.73
CA ASN A 674 38.67 -12.96 -18.55
C ASN A 674 38.84 -12.03 -17.35
N ILE A 675 37.78 -11.30 -16.97
CA ILE A 675 37.74 -10.52 -15.74
C ILE A 675 37.37 -11.50 -14.63
N GLU A 676 38.34 -11.99 -13.88
CA GLU A 676 38.12 -12.98 -12.83
C GLU A 676 37.56 -12.36 -11.53
N PHE A 677 37.99 -11.17 -11.18
CA PHE A 677 37.61 -10.52 -9.92
C PHE A 677 37.30 -9.04 -10.07
N LEU A 678 36.15 -8.66 -9.53
CA LEU A 678 35.63 -7.27 -9.50
C LEU A 678 35.47 -6.85 -8.05
N ALA A 679 35.88 -5.65 -7.69
CA ALA A 679 35.69 -5.11 -6.35
C ALA A 679 35.59 -3.59 -6.36
N ASP A 680 34.76 -3.05 -5.51
CA ASP A 680 34.65 -1.62 -5.28
C ASP A 680 34.26 -1.31 -3.82
N ALA A 681 34.47 -0.06 -3.40
CA ALA A 681 34.01 0.44 -2.11
C ALA A 681 33.72 1.93 -2.23
N GLY A 682 32.82 2.40 -1.37
CA GLY A 682 32.42 3.79 -1.42
C GLY A 682 31.63 4.22 -0.19
N ALA A 683 31.16 5.47 -0.28
CA ALA A 683 30.32 6.05 0.73
C ALA A 683 29.08 6.69 0.10
N GLY A 684 28.04 6.88 0.89
CA GLY A 684 26.80 7.45 0.42
C GLY A 684 26.07 8.25 1.50
N ILE A 685 25.17 9.11 1.06
CA ILE A 685 24.24 9.84 1.93
C ILE A 685 22.83 9.41 1.53
N ARG A 686 22.02 9.13 2.55
CA ARG A 686 20.60 8.83 2.39
C ARG A 686 19.80 9.87 3.14
N ALA A 687 18.86 10.52 2.46
CA ALA A 687 17.96 11.48 3.09
C ALA A 687 16.50 11.01 2.90
N GLU A 688 15.74 11.07 3.98
CA GLU A 688 14.30 10.80 3.97
C GLU A 688 13.57 12.08 4.33
N HIS A 689 12.61 12.48 3.51
CA HIS A 689 11.75 13.64 3.77
C HIS A 689 10.30 13.29 3.52
N ARG A 690 9.40 14.06 4.11
CA ARG A 690 7.95 13.87 4.00
C ARG A 690 7.33 15.11 3.38
N LEU A 691 6.56 14.92 2.31
CA LEU A 691 5.71 15.93 1.69
C LEU A 691 4.25 15.46 1.81
N GLY A 692 3.49 16.13 2.66
CA GLY A 692 2.14 15.66 3.01
C GLY A 692 2.17 14.30 3.71
N GLN A 693 1.40 13.35 3.23
CA GLN A 693 1.40 11.95 3.73
C GLN A 693 2.47 11.08 3.08
N THR A 694 3.14 11.55 2.04
CA THR A 694 4.11 10.76 1.27
C THR A 694 5.52 10.97 1.78
N SER A 695 6.22 9.87 2.08
CA SER A 695 7.64 9.88 2.44
C SER A 695 8.50 9.58 1.22
N PHE A 696 9.50 10.41 0.97
CA PHE A 696 10.48 10.24 -0.10
C PHE A 696 11.83 9.90 0.49
N ARG A 697 12.48 8.90 -0.08
CA ARG A 697 13.85 8.52 0.30
C ARG A 697 14.78 8.78 -0.88
N HIS A 698 15.78 9.62 -0.67
CA HIS A 698 16.83 9.89 -1.63
C HIS A 698 18.14 9.30 -1.13
N SER A 699 18.88 8.67 -2.00
CA SER A 699 20.24 8.20 -1.69
C SER A 699 21.19 8.61 -2.80
N GLY A 700 22.28 9.25 -2.43
CA GLY A 700 23.43 9.47 -3.29
C GLY A 700 24.58 8.59 -2.80
N ARG A 701 25.26 7.89 -3.71
CA ARG A 701 26.41 7.03 -3.42
C ARG A 701 27.56 7.39 -4.32
N LEU A 702 28.76 7.41 -3.77
CA LEU A 702 30.00 7.71 -4.48
C LEU A 702 30.94 6.51 -4.28
N PRO A 703 31.23 5.73 -5.32
CA PRO A 703 32.34 4.77 -5.26
C PRO A 703 33.66 5.54 -5.17
N VAL A 704 34.48 5.19 -4.19
CA VAL A 704 35.76 5.87 -3.92
C VAL A 704 36.91 5.02 -4.41
N LEU A 705 36.75 3.71 -4.39
CA LEU A 705 37.73 2.74 -4.84
C LEU A 705 37.06 1.71 -5.73
N TYR A 706 37.66 1.42 -6.87
CA TYR A 706 37.32 0.26 -7.66
C TYR A 706 38.60 -0.38 -8.21
N GLN A 707 38.61 -1.66 -8.41
CA GLN A 707 39.72 -2.37 -9.04
C GLN A 707 39.47 -2.35 -10.56
N PRO A 708 40.27 -1.60 -11.32
CA PRO A 708 40.16 -1.66 -12.77
C PRO A 708 40.56 -3.05 -13.28
N PRO A 709 40.01 -3.52 -14.40
CA PRO A 709 40.50 -4.72 -15.04
C PRO A 709 42.02 -4.58 -15.30
N ARG A 710 42.79 -5.65 -15.09
CA ARG A 710 44.25 -5.60 -15.27
C ARG A 710 44.56 -5.18 -16.69
N PRO A 711 45.48 -4.19 -16.93
CA PRO A 711 45.78 -3.71 -18.24
C PRO A 711 46.42 -4.76 -19.11
N GLY A 712 45.84 -5.07 -20.25
CA GLY A 712 46.44 -5.81 -21.32
C GLY A 712 47.22 -4.89 -22.25
N SER A 713 48.17 -5.44 -22.97
CA SER A 713 49.12 -4.77 -23.83
C SER A 713 48.50 -4.10 -25.05
N GLY A 714 47.64 -3.11 -24.84
CA GLY A 714 47.12 -2.17 -25.82
C GLY A 714 47.40 -0.75 -25.37
N PRO A 715 47.37 0.29 -26.25
CA PRO A 715 47.74 1.65 -25.91
C PRO A 715 46.87 2.17 -24.76
N ALA A 716 47.53 2.72 -23.74
CA ALA A 716 46.91 3.20 -22.51
C ALA A 716 45.79 4.20 -22.80
N PRO A 717 44.56 3.98 -22.27
CA PRO A 717 43.55 5.02 -22.36
C PRO A 717 44.04 6.24 -21.56
N ARG A 718 43.89 7.41 -22.15
CA ARG A 718 44.24 8.71 -21.55
C ARG A 718 43.64 8.78 -20.17
N ARG A 719 44.44 9.09 -19.13
CA ARG A 719 44.02 9.35 -17.76
C ARG A 719 42.84 10.32 -17.76
N ARG A 720 41.64 9.80 -17.60
CA ARG A 720 40.48 10.64 -17.24
C ARG A 720 40.64 11.05 -15.78
N ARG A 721 40.71 12.33 -15.53
CA ARG A 721 40.58 12.89 -14.18
C ARG A 721 39.27 12.36 -13.61
N VAL A 722 39.33 11.77 -12.40
CA VAL A 722 38.18 11.38 -11.63
C VAL A 722 37.32 12.63 -11.40
N ARG A 723 36.31 12.84 -12.22
CA ARG A 723 35.21 13.74 -11.86
C ARG A 723 34.30 12.93 -11.00
N LEU A 724 34.08 13.40 -9.77
CA LEU A 724 33.15 12.84 -8.83
C LEU A 724 31.72 12.94 -9.38
N PRO A 725 31.06 11.87 -9.82
CA PRO A 725 29.67 11.92 -10.20
C PRO A 725 28.80 11.87 -8.97
N LEU A 726 27.94 12.85 -8.78
CA LEU A 726 26.89 12.82 -7.75
C LEU A 726 25.74 11.98 -8.29
N ALA A 727 25.63 10.73 -7.89
CA ALA A 727 24.50 9.87 -8.25
C ALA A 727 23.34 10.09 -7.27
N LEU A 728 22.25 10.67 -7.73
CA LEU A 728 21.01 10.83 -6.97
C LEU A 728 20.08 9.65 -7.28
N GLN A 729 19.90 8.76 -6.32
CA GLN A 729 18.98 7.65 -6.45
C GLN A 729 17.60 8.03 -5.88
N PHE A 730 16.59 8.15 -6.74
CA PHE A 730 15.21 8.35 -6.31
C PHE A 730 14.52 6.99 -6.12
N ARG A 731 14.30 6.59 -4.88
CA ARG A 731 13.34 5.55 -4.54
C ARG A 731 12.12 6.23 -3.93
N SER A 732 11.00 6.25 -4.63
CA SER A 732 9.71 6.50 -4.02
C SER A 732 9.19 5.18 -3.46
N SER A 733 9.31 4.97 -2.17
CA SER A 733 8.48 4.00 -1.47
C SER A 733 7.32 4.78 -0.84
N MET A 734 6.12 4.61 -1.35
CA MET A 734 4.94 4.96 -0.59
C MET A 734 4.94 4.07 0.65
N VAL A 735 5.08 4.70 1.81
CA VAL A 735 4.66 4.11 3.07
C VAL A 735 3.33 4.80 3.36
N VAL A 736 2.25 4.08 3.13
CA VAL A 736 0.91 4.43 3.59
C VAL A 736 0.86 4.18 5.08
#